data_86b328ee4789b1374953aa82916f5011
#
_entry.id   86b328ee4789b1374953aa82916f5011
#
_cell.length_a   1.000
_cell.length_b   1.000
_cell.length_c   1.000
_cell.angle_alpha   90.00
_cell.angle_beta   90.00
_cell.angle_gamma   90.00
#
_symmetry.space_group_name_H-M   'P 1'
#
loop_
_entity.id
_entity.type
_entity.pdbx_description
1 polymer ?
#
loop_
_entity_poly.entity_id
_entity_poly.type
_entity_poly.pdbx_seq_one_letter_code
_entity_poly.pdbx_strand_id
1 'polypeptide(L)'
;MERDISIPIKTKLPVKNILFETMFEEAQIGIVITDTNPDIQYINPEFTRIFGYTKDEAIGKSVSELIIRGVDDLSSNLVTPELQRGESVEYETVRWHKDGRKIDVLCRVSPIIYNNLIVGGFTFYSDISKRKEAQELLKKANQELEERVEQRARALLKSEKKYHALFDQSIDAIIIHEKGRIKEVNNRACEMLGYTREQLLEMTIPDLHREADKEIIKKNIQSVLHAETQLVKANGELIDVEIRPNIIDLETSYTQAVIRDITERKLAENRLKESEEKYRTTIESSYDGVAIIQDGIHIYVNSSYARIYGYGSPEEVVGKPGIDLIHPDDIELLTKRGQSRLHGEIAGAERYEHKGIKKNGEVVYVEVSVAKIEHNGRPATLIFVRDVTDRKETEKKLERAMRDAELANKSKSEFLANMSHEIRTPLNGVMGILNLLLSTNLEKEQLELIETGLRSSESLLTVINDILDFSKIEAGELDLETINFNLRNAVAEVVELPAMMAQKKGIEFSYEIHHETPNLLRGDPGRIRQIILNLTNNAIKFTDKGEIHLRVFSTEEQGRHVKLRFEVKDTGVGIPDDKRDIIFESFKQSDSSITRKYGGTGLGLSISKKLAQLMNGDIGVISSEGKGSTFWFTALLEKQENQYEIEPPPLTGTRDKRFLVVDENRTSLRILTGYLESWGCAFDAVESGEEAMKFMRRAARDNIPYDAVILDMRITGIKGDELGKMIKDDPVLKGTPLIMLTTQGMRGDASRMEKIGFAAYLTKPIRRSLLYDCLVEVLSSQKQTEKVKKNQIVTKHSVYDERRSKIRILIVEDNIVNQKIIQKIIEKAGFVYSIASNGKEALNALANDNYDLVLMDIQMPEMDGIEATRIIRNHESNVKNHDIPIIAMTAHAMKGDREMCLAAGMNDYASKPIQPQELFNKLEKQISLTARSTE
;
A
#
# COMPACT_ATOMS: atom_id res chain seq x y z
N MET A 1 -20.28 43.16 2.63
CA MET A 1 -20.68 42.72 1.27
C MET A 1 -20.11 41.33 1.09
N GLU A 2 -20.79 40.40 1.67
CA GLU A 2 -20.53 38.98 1.55
C GLU A 2 -21.04 38.50 0.20
N ARG A 3 -20.18 37.91 -0.60
CA ARG A 3 -20.61 37.16 -1.75
C ARG A 3 -20.50 35.69 -1.42
N ASP A 4 -21.64 35.13 -1.08
CA ASP A 4 -21.94 33.72 -1.22
C ASP A 4 -21.51 33.24 -2.61
N ILE A 5 -20.52 32.36 -2.64
CA ILE A 5 -20.22 31.56 -3.83
C ILE A 5 -20.93 30.23 -3.65
N SER A 6 -22.26 30.25 -3.75
CA SER A 6 -23.02 29.08 -4.10
C SER A 6 -22.83 28.81 -5.60
N ILE A 7 -22.06 27.80 -5.93
CA ILE A 7 -21.89 27.31 -7.29
C ILE A 7 -23.21 26.67 -7.72
N PRO A 8 -23.91 27.20 -8.72
CA PRO A 8 -25.09 26.52 -9.23
C PRO A 8 -24.64 25.42 -10.21
N ILE A 9 -24.58 24.19 -9.77
CA ILE A 9 -24.51 23.06 -10.67
C ILE A 9 -25.92 22.79 -11.18
N LYS A 10 -26.29 23.49 -12.25
CA LYS A 10 -27.41 23.10 -13.08
C LYS A 10 -26.94 22.20 -14.21
N THR A 11 -27.37 20.96 -14.10
CA THR A 11 -27.78 20.06 -15.20
C THR A 11 -26.98 20.07 -16.50
N LYS A 12 -26.16 19.03 -16.70
CA LYS A 12 -26.21 18.20 -17.91
C LYS A 12 -25.32 16.98 -17.79
N LEU A 13 -25.94 15.83 -18.00
CA LEU A 13 -25.42 14.50 -18.36
C LEU A 13 -25.04 13.56 -17.21
N PRO A 14 -25.96 12.66 -16.85
CA PRO A 14 -25.67 11.51 -16.00
C PRO A 14 -24.61 10.57 -16.61
N VAL A 15 -24.45 10.63 -17.96
CA VAL A 15 -23.48 9.81 -18.70
C VAL A 15 -22.02 10.18 -18.39
N LYS A 16 -21.71 11.45 -18.16
CA LYS A 16 -20.32 11.88 -17.88
C LYS A 16 -19.80 11.36 -16.53
N ASN A 17 -20.66 11.31 -15.53
CA ASN A 17 -20.28 10.84 -14.21
C ASN A 17 -20.10 9.32 -14.18
N ILE A 18 -21.02 8.57 -14.81
CA ILE A 18 -20.92 7.11 -14.95
C ILE A 18 -19.66 6.73 -15.76
N LEU A 19 -19.38 7.49 -16.84
CA LEU A 19 -18.20 7.23 -17.67
C LEU A 19 -16.90 7.45 -16.88
N PHE A 20 -16.83 8.53 -16.11
CA PHE A 20 -15.67 8.81 -15.28
C PHE A 20 -15.46 7.75 -14.19
N GLU A 21 -16.52 7.35 -13.50
CA GLU A 21 -16.46 6.30 -12.47
C GLU A 21 -15.95 4.98 -13.04
N THR A 22 -16.49 4.55 -14.18
CA THR A 22 -16.05 3.29 -14.82
C THR A 22 -14.57 3.37 -15.23
N MET A 23 -14.14 4.48 -15.82
CA MET A 23 -12.74 4.67 -16.24
C MET A 23 -11.76 4.68 -15.06
N PHE A 24 -12.16 5.25 -13.93
CA PHE A 24 -11.34 5.28 -12.73
C PHE A 24 -11.22 3.90 -12.10
N GLU A 25 -12.30 3.14 -12.03
CA GLU A 25 -12.34 1.80 -11.44
C GLU A 25 -11.64 0.74 -12.32
N GLU A 26 -11.72 0.86 -13.65
CA GLU A 26 -11.14 -0.12 -14.59
C GLU A 26 -9.71 0.23 -15.04
N ALA A 27 -9.15 1.33 -14.61
CA ALA A 27 -7.79 1.73 -14.96
C ALA A 27 -6.75 0.69 -14.53
N GLN A 28 -5.90 0.27 -15.45
CA GLN A 28 -4.79 -0.65 -15.18
C GLN A 28 -3.52 0.04 -14.63
N ILE A 29 -3.70 1.19 -14.02
CA ILE A 29 -2.66 1.94 -13.31
C ILE A 29 -3.23 2.39 -11.97
N GLY A 30 -2.40 2.37 -10.94
CA GLY A 30 -2.80 2.87 -9.62
C GLY A 30 -3.04 4.37 -9.66
N ILE A 31 -4.22 4.82 -9.25
CA ILE A 31 -4.58 6.23 -9.24
C ILE A 31 -4.92 6.67 -7.83
N VAL A 32 -4.34 7.80 -7.45
CA VAL A 32 -4.57 8.46 -6.16
C VAL A 32 -5.01 9.90 -6.42
N ILE A 33 -6.05 10.35 -5.75
CA ILE A 33 -6.45 11.75 -5.73
C ILE A 33 -6.25 12.29 -4.32
N THR A 34 -5.53 13.41 -4.22
CA THR A 34 -5.24 14.10 -2.98
C THR A 34 -5.86 15.49 -2.96
N ASP A 35 -6.09 16.03 -1.77
CA ASP A 35 -6.40 17.45 -1.60
C ASP A 35 -5.13 18.33 -1.61
N THR A 36 -5.27 19.57 -1.20
CA THR A 36 -4.16 20.54 -1.13
C THR A 36 -3.11 20.22 -0.06
N ASN A 37 -3.43 19.34 0.90
CA ASN A 37 -2.53 18.91 1.98
C ASN A 37 -1.96 17.50 1.77
N PRO A 38 -1.74 17.06 0.55
CA PRO A 38 -1.55 15.73 -0.02
C PRO A 38 -2.21 14.55 0.71
N ASP A 39 -3.32 14.81 1.37
CA ASP A 39 -4.08 13.74 2.00
C ASP A 39 -4.97 13.04 0.96
N ILE A 40 -4.90 11.75 0.93
CA ILE A 40 -5.59 10.92 -0.06
C ILE A 40 -7.10 11.02 0.12
N GLN A 41 -7.78 11.47 -0.91
CA GLN A 41 -9.24 11.56 -0.97
C GLN A 41 -9.86 10.35 -1.68
N TYR A 42 -9.13 9.81 -2.67
CA TYR A 42 -9.59 8.67 -3.47
C TYR A 42 -8.42 7.81 -3.98
N ILE A 43 -8.59 6.48 -4.02
CA ILE A 43 -7.72 5.55 -4.74
C ILE A 43 -8.55 4.57 -5.59
N ASN A 44 -8.00 4.07 -6.70
CA ASN A 44 -8.64 3.07 -7.54
C ASN A 44 -8.21 1.63 -7.16
N PRO A 45 -8.89 0.58 -7.67
CA PRO A 45 -8.55 -0.81 -7.36
C PRO A 45 -7.13 -1.20 -7.74
N GLU A 46 -6.59 -0.61 -8.81
CA GLU A 46 -5.25 -0.91 -9.26
C GLU A 46 -4.17 -0.38 -8.29
N PHE A 47 -4.40 0.75 -7.63
CA PHE A 47 -3.53 1.20 -6.55
C PHE A 47 -3.49 0.18 -5.41
N THR A 48 -4.65 -0.35 -5.04
CA THR A 48 -4.73 -1.43 -4.04
C THR A 48 -3.96 -2.67 -4.49
N ARG A 49 -4.05 -3.04 -5.77
CA ARG A 49 -3.33 -4.19 -6.32
C ARG A 49 -1.81 -4.00 -6.31
N ILE A 50 -1.35 -2.79 -6.65
CA ILE A 50 0.10 -2.47 -6.69
C ILE A 50 0.68 -2.39 -5.28
N PHE A 51 0.02 -1.72 -4.33
CA PHE A 51 0.60 -1.37 -3.04
C PHE A 51 0.00 -2.13 -1.84
N GLY A 52 -1.11 -2.83 -2.02
CA GLY A 52 -1.71 -3.68 -0.99
C GLY A 52 -2.53 -2.94 0.07
N TYR A 53 -2.80 -1.63 -0.10
CA TYR A 53 -3.63 -0.85 0.81
C TYR A 53 -5.05 -0.78 0.29
N THR A 54 -6.01 -1.02 1.17
CA THR A 54 -7.41 -0.86 0.83
C THR A 54 -7.84 0.60 0.93
N LYS A 55 -9.02 0.90 0.40
CA LYS A 55 -9.58 2.24 0.34
C LYS A 55 -9.71 2.87 1.73
N ASP A 56 -10.25 2.09 2.68
CA ASP A 56 -10.46 2.54 4.06
C ASP A 56 -9.14 2.75 4.83
N GLU A 57 -8.09 2.08 4.43
CA GLU A 57 -6.76 2.26 5.02
C GLU A 57 -6.00 3.45 4.45
N ALA A 58 -6.33 3.87 3.21
CA ALA A 58 -5.60 4.90 2.49
C ALA A 58 -6.24 6.30 2.63
N ILE A 59 -7.56 6.41 2.63
CA ILE A 59 -8.24 7.71 2.70
C ILE A 59 -7.92 8.45 4.01
N GLY A 60 -7.66 9.76 3.90
CA GLY A 60 -7.29 10.64 5.01
C GLY A 60 -5.84 10.53 5.47
N LYS A 61 -5.03 9.68 4.83
CA LYS A 61 -3.59 9.62 5.07
C LYS A 61 -2.81 10.27 3.93
N SER A 62 -1.62 10.72 4.24
CA SER A 62 -0.70 11.19 3.21
C SER A 62 -0.14 10.00 2.42
N VAL A 63 0.05 10.19 1.11
CA VAL A 63 0.72 9.22 0.23
C VAL A 63 2.11 8.84 0.77
N SER A 64 2.82 9.80 1.38
CA SER A 64 4.14 9.59 1.95
C SER A 64 4.15 8.61 3.12
N GLU A 65 3.10 8.59 3.92
CA GLU A 65 3.00 7.67 5.06
C GLU A 65 2.76 6.23 4.65
N LEU A 66 2.11 6.02 3.50
CA LEU A 66 1.73 4.69 3.06
C LEU A 66 2.83 3.98 2.26
N ILE A 67 3.35 4.64 1.25
CA ILE A 67 4.16 3.98 0.22
C ILE A 67 5.57 4.55 0.08
N ILE A 68 5.96 5.57 0.88
CA ILE A 68 7.29 6.18 0.86
C ILE A 68 8.01 5.85 2.17
N ARG A 69 9.24 5.35 2.09
CA ARG A 69 10.09 5.08 3.25
C ARG A 69 11.48 5.65 2.98
N GLY A 70 11.89 6.69 3.70
CA GLY A 70 13.20 7.34 3.60
C GLY A 70 13.13 8.85 3.39
N VAL A 71 14.24 9.55 3.71
CA VAL A 71 14.33 11.02 3.74
C VAL A 71 14.65 11.63 2.36
N ASP A 72 15.06 10.82 1.38
CA ASP A 72 15.63 11.29 0.11
C ASP A 72 14.68 11.23 -1.09
N ASP A 73 13.37 11.24 -0.90
CA ASP A 73 12.46 11.21 -2.03
C ASP A 73 11.94 12.63 -2.36
N LEU A 74 12.25 13.09 -3.57
CA LEU A 74 11.74 14.35 -4.16
C LEU A 74 10.21 14.47 -4.10
N SER A 75 9.50 13.41 -3.76
CA SER A 75 8.05 13.36 -3.66
C SER A 75 7.49 13.78 -2.30
N SER A 76 8.32 13.94 -1.27
CA SER A 76 7.88 14.40 0.05
C SER A 76 7.53 15.91 0.08
N ASN A 77 7.97 16.65 -0.93
CA ASN A 77 7.59 18.05 -1.12
C ASN A 77 6.66 18.15 -2.35
N LEU A 78 5.36 18.09 -2.10
CA LEU A 78 4.29 18.35 -3.07
C LEU A 78 4.33 19.76 -3.70
N VAL A 79 5.44 20.45 -3.58
CA VAL A 79 5.63 21.79 -4.07
C VAL A 79 6.86 21.84 -4.97
N THR A 80 6.88 21.00 -6.02
CA THR A 80 7.84 21.26 -7.08
C THR A 80 7.39 22.52 -7.85
N PRO A 81 8.33 23.34 -8.31
CA PRO A 81 8.00 24.54 -9.08
C PRO A 81 7.10 24.25 -10.30
N GLU A 82 7.19 23.07 -10.86
CA GLU A 82 6.40 22.58 -11.97
C GLU A 82 4.92 22.43 -11.60
N LEU A 83 4.64 21.75 -10.48
CA LEU A 83 3.27 21.54 -10.00
C LEU A 83 2.61 22.85 -9.59
N GLN A 84 3.38 23.81 -9.05
CA GLN A 84 2.87 25.16 -8.75
C GLN A 84 2.49 25.94 -10.02
N ARG A 85 3.16 25.66 -11.15
CA ARG A 85 2.80 26.23 -12.45
C ARG A 85 1.66 25.51 -13.16
N GLY A 86 1.11 24.46 -12.53
CA GLY A 86 0.05 23.66 -13.11
C GLY A 86 0.53 22.57 -14.08
N GLU A 87 1.82 22.24 -14.05
CA GLU A 87 2.45 21.23 -14.91
C GLU A 87 2.44 19.85 -14.22
N SER A 88 2.43 18.77 -15.02
CA SER A 88 2.57 17.40 -14.49
C SER A 88 4.02 16.99 -14.44
N VAL A 89 4.40 16.25 -13.40
CA VAL A 89 5.76 15.69 -13.23
C VAL A 89 5.71 14.19 -13.32
N GLU A 90 6.65 13.59 -14.05
CA GLU A 90 6.76 12.13 -14.19
C GLU A 90 8.19 11.69 -13.87
N TYR A 91 8.34 10.66 -13.05
CA TYR A 91 9.63 10.10 -12.64
C TYR A 91 9.52 8.63 -12.22
N GLU A 92 10.59 7.89 -12.43
CA GLU A 92 10.71 6.53 -11.91
C GLU A 92 11.24 6.56 -10.47
N THR A 93 10.64 5.79 -9.61
CA THR A 93 11.02 5.74 -8.20
C THR A 93 10.69 4.38 -7.61
N VAL A 94 11.14 4.16 -6.38
CA VAL A 94 10.80 2.97 -5.60
C VAL A 94 9.75 3.32 -4.58
N ARG A 95 8.71 2.53 -4.53
CA ARG A 95 7.67 2.62 -3.53
C ARG A 95 7.59 1.31 -2.75
N TRP A 96 6.91 1.35 -1.65
CA TRP A 96 6.82 0.20 -0.77
C TRP A 96 5.40 -0.36 -0.76
N HIS A 97 5.31 -1.64 -0.97
CA HIS A 97 4.09 -2.38 -0.73
C HIS A 97 3.85 -2.50 0.78
N LYS A 98 2.63 -2.69 1.18
CA LYS A 98 2.21 -2.85 2.56
C LYS A 98 2.96 -3.97 3.29
N ASP A 99 3.27 -5.08 2.61
CA ASP A 99 4.03 -6.21 3.14
C ASP A 99 5.54 -5.93 3.30
N GLY A 100 6.00 -4.76 2.88
CA GLY A 100 7.40 -4.34 3.03
C GLY A 100 8.29 -4.59 1.82
N ARG A 101 7.78 -5.13 0.72
CA ARG A 101 8.54 -5.27 -0.53
C ARG A 101 8.64 -3.94 -1.26
N LYS A 102 9.74 -3.79 -1.97
CA LYS A 102 9.96 -2.66 -2.88
C LYS A 102 9.29 -2.92 -4.22
N ILE A 103 8.70 -1.89 -4.80
CA ILE A 103 8.14 -1.90 -6.14
C ILE A 103 8.74 -0.73 -6.89
N ASP A 104 9.35 -1.00 -8.03
CA ASP A 104 9.76 0.03 -8.95
C ASP A 104 8.52 0.55 -9.68
N VAL A 105 8.26 1.82 -9.54
CA VAL A 105 7.08 2.43 -10.17
C VAL A 105 7.46 3.65 -11.00
N LEU A 106 6.76 3.82 -12.09
CA LEU A 106 6.70 5.09 -12.79
C LEU A 106 5.56 5.90 -12.14
N CYS A 107 5.94 7.03 -11.57
CA CYS A 107 5.03 7.92 -10.86
C CYS A 107 4.83 9.19 -11.69
N ARG A 108 3.57 9.56 -11.94
CA ARG A 108 3.20 10.82 -12.58
C ARG A 108 2.23 11.59 -11.69
N VAL A 109 2.61 12.79 -11.33
CA VAL A 109 1.83 13.69 -10.48
C VAL A 109 1.29 14.84 -11.32
N SER A 110 0.00 15.13 -11.17
CA SER A 110 -0.68 16.20 -11.91
C SER A 110 -1.58 17.00 -10.97
N PRO A 111 -1.52 18.34 -10.96
CA PRO A 111 -2.38 19.15 -10.12
C PRO A 111 -3.82 19.21 -10.65
N ILE A 112 -4.77 19.29 -9.74
CA ILE A 112 -6.19 19.56 -10.05
C ILE A 112 -6.42 21.05 -9.89
N ILE A 113 -6.78 21.72 -11.00
CA ILE A 113 -6.97 23.17 -11.02
C ILE A 113 -8.45 23.49 -11.21
N TYR A 114 -9.01 24.27 -10.31
CA TYR A 114 -10.36 24.80 -10.41
C TYR A 114 -10.35 26.32 -10.18
N ASN A 115 -10.93 27.06 -11.11
CA ASN A 115 -10.94 28.54 -11.09
C ASN A 115 -9.54 29.17 -10.90
N ASN A 116 -8.53 28.61 -11.56
CA ASN A 116 -7.12 29.04 -11.47
C ASN A 116 -6.46 28.82 -10.09
N LEU A 117 -7.06 28.04 -9.23
CA LEU A 117 -6.49 27.62 -7.94
C LEU A 117 -6.25 26.11 -7.98
N ILE A 118 -5.13 25.69 -7.44
CA ILE A 118 -4.87 24.26 -7.24
C ILE A 118 -5.71 23.81 -6.05
N VAL A 119 -6.63 22.87 -6.30
CA VAL A 119 -7.56 22.35 -5.29
C VAL A 119 -7.20 20.93 -4.86
N GLY A 120 -6.14 20.36 -5.42
CA GLY A 120 -5.66 19.03 -5.11
C GLY A 120 -4.73 18.48 -6.20
N GLY A 121 -4.47 17.19 -6.19
CA GLY A 121 -3.65 16.52 -7.20
C GLY A 121 -4.12 15.09 -7.45
N PHE A 122 -3.73 14.53 -8.59
CA PHE A 122 -3.82 13.11 -8.83
C PHE A 122 -2.46 12.53 -9.22
N THR A 123 -2.18 11.38 -8.68
CA THR A 123 -0.94 10.64 -8.92
C THR A 123 -1.25 9.29 -9.54
N PHE A 124 -0.54 8.97 -10.60
CA PHE A 124 -0.61 7.69 -11.29
C PHE A 124 0.63 6.87 -10.97
N TYR A 125 0.43 5.58 -10.72
CA TYR A 125 1.50 4.63 -10.45
C TYR A 125 1.42 3.45 -11.40
N SER A 126 2.48 3.21 -12.15
CA SER A 126 2.63 2.01 -12.98
C SER A 126 3.79 1.17 -12.44
N ASP A 127 3.54 -0.08 -12.15
CA ASP A 127 4.60 -1.02 -11.77
C ASP A 127 5.48 -1.33 -12.99
N ILE A 128 6.76 -0.96 -12.88
CA ILE A 128 7.77 -1.18 -13.92
C ILE A 128 8.80 -2.25 -13.53
N SER A 129 8.56 -3.00 -12.44
CA SER A 129 9.50 -3.98 -11.91
C SER A 129 9.90 -5.03 -12.95
N LYS A 130 8.92 -5.58 -13.69
CA LYS A 130 9.18 -6.54 -14.77
C LYS A 130 9.97 -5.94 -15.94
N ARG A 131 9.80 -4.66 -16.20
CA ARG A 131 10.52 -3.95 -17.26
C ARG A 131 12.00 -3.78 -16.89
N LYS A 132 12.29 -3.44 -15.63
CA LYS A 132 13.66 -3.30 -15.13
C LYS A 132 14.38 -4.65 -15.06
N GLU A 133 13.71 -5.71 -14.62
CA GLU A 133 14.28 -7.06 -14.63
C GLU A 133 14.67 -7.51 -16.06
N ALA A 134 13.81 -7.23 -17.05
CA ALA A 134 14.09 -7.55 -18.44
C ALA A 134 15.30 -6.76 -18.99
N GLN A 135 15.49 -5.52 -18.57
CA GLN A 135 16.62 -4.69 -18.96
C GLN A 135 17.96 -5.18 -18.35
N GLU A 136 17.92 -5.65 -17.09
CA GLU A 136 19.13 -6.22 -16.45
C GLU A 136 19.55 -7.56 -17.07
N LEU A 137 18.59 -8.41 -17.46
CA LEU A 137 18.86 -9.66 -18.16
C LEU A 137 19.50 -9.43 -19.54
N LEU A 138 19.05 -8.40 -20.25
CA LEU A 138 19.61 -8.03 -21.56
C LEU A 138 21.07 -7.53 -21.45
N LYS A 139 21.37 -6.80 -20.37
CA LYS A 139 22.72 -6.27 -20.11
C LYS A 139 23.73 -7.38 -19.82
N LYS A 140 23.32 -8.42 -19.09
CA LYS A 140 24.19 -9.59 -18.80
C LYS A 140 24.50 -10.42 -20.04
N ALA A 141 23.51 -10.62 -20.92
CA ALA A 141 23.69 -11.40 -22.14
C ALA A 141 24.71 -10.78 -23.11
N ASN A 142 24.83 -9.45 -23.17
CA ASN A 142 25.78 -8.77 -24.03
C ASN A 142 27.21 -8.85 -23.51
N GLN A 143 27.45 -8.93 -22.22
CA GLN A 143 28.80 -9.06 -21.65
C GLN A 143 29.43 -10.42 -21.91
N GLU A 144 28.64 -11.50 -21.92
CA GLU A 144 29.17 -12.85 -22.19
C GLU A 144 29.59 -13.07 -23.64
N LEU A 145 29.10 -12.25 -24.59
CA LEU A 145 29.45 -12.38 -26.01
C LEU A 145 30.81 -11.79 -26.34
N GLU A 146 31.23 -10.73 -25.67
CA GLU A 146 32.48 -10.04 -25.89
C GLU A 146 33.71 -10.86 -25.44
N GLU A 147 33.60 -11.63 -24.36
CA GLU A 147 34.72 -12.43 -23.84
C GLU A 147 35.12 -13.62 -24.75
N ARG A 148 34.17 -14.15 -25.53
CA ARG A 148 34.46 -15.28 -26.44
C ARG A 148 35.28 -14.94 -27.70
N VAL A 149 35.27 -13.70 -28.12
CA VAL A 149 35.96 -13.25 -29.34
C VAL A 149 37.49 -13.12 -29.11
N GLU A 150 37.90 -12.77 -27.92
CA GLU A 150 39.31 -12.47 -27.62
C GLU A 150 40.22 -13.71 -27.47
N GLN A 151 39.61 -14.86 -27.11
CA GLN A 151 40.40 -16.10 -26.91
C GLN A 151 40.88 -16.82 -28.18
N ARG A 152 40.21 -16.60 -29.33
CA ARG A 152 40.55 -17.29 -30.58
C ARG A 152 41.73 -16.68 -31.36
N ALA A 153 42.08 -15.44 -31.07
CA ALA A 153 43.13 -14.73 -31.83
C ALA A 153 44.59 -15.11 -31.43
N ARG A 154 44.81 -15.71 -30.25
CA ARG A 154 46.16 -15.96 -29.72
C ARG A 154 46.81 -17.30 -30.11
N ALA A 155 46.02 -18.23 -30.67
CA ALA A 155 46.52 -19.59 -30.94
C ALA A 155 47.23 -19.76 -32.32
N LEU A 156 47.19 -18.75 -33.20
CA LEU A 156 47.65 -18.91 -34.60
C LEU A 156 49.08 -18.43 -34.91
N LEU A 157 49.87 -18.04 -33.91
CA LEU A 157 51.13 -17.36 -34.16
C LEU A 157 52.37 -18.13 -33.71
N LYS A 158 52.33 -19.45 -33.73
CA LYS A 158 53.46 -20.22 -33.25
C LYS A 158 53.86 -21.48 -34.08
N SER A 159 53.84 -21.43 -35.35
CA SER A 159 54.42 -22.55 -36.13
C SER A 159 54.96 -22.15 -37.50
N GLU A 160 55.92 -21.32 -37.51
CA GLU A 160 56.80 -21.16 -38.72
C GLU A 160 58.24 -21.09 -38.31
N LYS A 161 58.84 -22.18 -38.37
CA LYS A 161 60.32 -22.14 -38.39
C LYS A 161 60.96 -23.25 -39.33
N LYS A 162 61.40 -22.75 -40.38
CA LYS A 162 62.55 -23.21 -41.05
C LYS A 162 62.52 -24.49 -41.87
N TYR A 163 62.38 -24.34 -43.13
CA TYR A 163 62.89 -25.36 -44.07
C TYR A 163 64.04 -24.85 -44.86
N HIS A 164 65.15 -25.49 -44.73
CA HIS A 164 66.38 -25.09 -45.33
C HIS A 164 67.14 -26.28 -46.03
N ALA A 165 67.14 -26.26 -47.26
CA ALA A 165 68.24 -26.61 -48.19
C ALA A 165 67.68 -26.39 -49.58
N LEU A 166 68.48 -25.91 -50.51
CA LEU A 166 67.96 -25.37 -51.78
C LEU A 166 66.99 -26.27 -52.57
N PHE A 167 67.05 -27.54 -52.42
CA PHE A 167 66.01 -28.45 -52.94
C PHE A 167 65.03 -28.88 -51.85
N ASP A 168 65.62 -29.34 -50.75
CA ASP A 168 64.80 -29.74 -49.61
C ASP A 168 64.32 -28.50 -48.81
N GLN A 169 64.85 -27.29 -49.07
CA GLN A 169 64.39 -26.00 -48.53
C GLN A 169 63.48 -25.27 -49.51
N SER A 170 63.21 -25.86 -50.68
CA SER A 170 62.19 -25.27 -51.56
C SER A 170 60.84 -25.25 -50.89
N ILE A 171 60.12 -24.10 -50.94
CA ILE A 171 58.74 -23.94 -50.47
C ILE A 171 57.83 -24.84 -51.32
N ASP A 172 58.15 -25.05 -52.55
CA ASP A 172 57.41 -25.90 -53.49
C ASP A 172 57.91 -27.34 -53.51
N ALA A 173 57.07 -28.31 -53.64
CA ALA A 173 57.43 -29.68 -53.82
C ALA A 173 58.02 -29.84 -55.23
N ILE A 174 59.12 -30.49 -55.28
CA ILE A 174 59.83 -30.71 -56.58
C ILE A 174 59.93 -32.23 -56.81
N ILE A 175 59.37 -32.66 -57.90
CA ILE A 175 59.50 -34.03 -58.40
C ILE A 175 60.16 -34.00 -59.72
N ILE A 176 61.28 -34.74 -59.85
CA ILE A 176 61.98 -34.94 -61.15
C ILE A 176 61.62 -36.32 -61.63
N HIS A 177 61.12 -36.39 -62.84
CA HIS A 177 60.78 -37.66 -63.44
C HIS A 177 61.35 -37.82 -64.89
N GLU A 178 61.56 -39.04 -65.25
CA GLU A 178 61.93 -39.42 -66.61
C GLU A 178 60.75 -40.21 -67.20
N LYS A 179 60.19 -39.67 -68.29
CA LYS A 179 59.03 -40.33 -68.97
C LYS A 179 57.90 -40.80 -68.03
N GLY A 180 57.63 -40.00 -66.96
CA GLY A 180 56.67 -40.32 -66.00
C GLY A 180 57.13 -41.15 -64.78
N ARG A 181 58.32 -41.74 -64.80
CA ARG A 181 58.88 -42.47 -63.67
C ARG A 181 59.62 -41.48 -62.76
N ILE A 182 59.34 -41.38 -61.56
CA ILE A 182 59.84 -40.47 -60.55
C ILE A 182 61.29 -40.90 -60.26
N LYS A 183 62.25 -39.93 -60.30
CA LYS A 183 63.66 -40.16 -60.13
C LYS A 183 64.18 -39.47 -58.89
N GLU A 184 63.66 -38.26 -58.57
CA GLU A 184 64.12 -37.50 -57.47
C GLU A 184 62.96 -36.66 -56.93
N VAL A 185 62.87 -36.53 -55.62
CA VAL A 185 61.92 -35.73 -54.94
C VAL A 185 62.55 -34.97 -53.79
N ASN A 186 62.19 -33.76 -53.59
CA ASN A 186 62.63 -33.02 -52.39
C ASN A 186 61.82 -33.39 -51.11
N ASN A 187 62.33 -33.03 -49.95
CA ASN A 187 61.67 -33.31 -48.71
C ASN A 187 60.24 -32.74 -48.71
N ARG A 188 60.06 -31.61 -49.37
CA ARG A 188 58.74 -30.98 -49.49
C ARG A 188 57.77 -31.82 -50.30
N ALA A 189 58.25 -32.53 -51.37
CA ALA A 189 57.34 -33.42 -52.08
C ALA A 189 56.92 -34.63 -51.21
N CYS A 190 57.83 -35.17 -50.40
CA CYS A 190 57.59 -36.25 -49.50
C CYS A 190 56.57 -35.80 -48.42
N GLU A 191 56.83 -34.64 -47.84
CA GLU A 191 55.94 -34.04 -46.84
C GLU A 191 54.56 -33.68 -47.38
N MET A 192 54.53 -33.08 -48.57
CA MET A 192 53.29 -32.59 -49.17
C MET A 192 52.36 -33.74 -49.58
N LEU A 193 52.97 -34.81 -50.15
CA LEU A 193 52.19 -35.97 -50.67
C LEU A 193 52.07 -37.12 -49.67
N GLY A 194 52.86 -37.06 -48.56
CA GLY A 194 52.78 -38.07 -47.49
C GLY A 194 53.44 -39.41 -47.79
N TYR A 195 54.13 -39.54 -48.88
CA TYR A 195 54.86 -40.71 -49.22
C TYR A 195 56.32 -40.60 -48.75
N THR A 196 56.93 -41.74 -48.38
CA THR A 196 58.39 -41.72 -48.17
C THR A 196 59.11 -41.47 -49.46
N ARG A 197 60.36 -40.97 -49.37
CA ARG A 197 61.18 -40.75 -50.57
C ARG A 197 61.30 -42.03 -51.39
N GLU A 198 61.48 -43.17 -50.73
CA GLU A 198 61.60 -44.50 -51.39
C GLU A 198 60.36 -44.85 -52.16
N GLN A 199 59.18 -44.63 -51.51
CA GLN A 199 57.83 -44.90 -52.11
C GLN A 199 57.58 -44.03 -53.35
N LEU A 200 57.88 -42.74 -53.25
CA LEU A 200 57.80 -41.86 -54.45
C LEU A 200 58.71 -42.22 -55.59
N LEU A 201 59.93 -42.70 -55.31
CA LEU A 201 60.86 -43.08 -56.31
C LEU A 201 60.42 -44.40 -57.07
N GLU A 202 59.58 -45.21 -56.43
CA GLU A 202 59.01 -46.42 -57.08
C GLU A 202 57.71 -46.10 -57.88
N MET A 203 57.09 -44.90 -57.63
CA MET A 203 55.87 -44.49 -58.29
C MET A 203 56.10 -43.80 -59.65
N THR A 204 55.01 -43.74 -60.41
CA THR A 204 54.96 -42.94 -61.65
C THR A 204 54.06 -41.68 -61.39
N ILE A 205 54.27 -40.65 -62.22
CA ILE A 205 53.44 -39.40 -62.09
C ILE A 205 51.89 -39.67 -62.14
N PRO A 206 51.38 -40.57 -63.01
CA PRO A 206 49.98 -40.95 -63.00
C PRO A 206 49.47 -41.54 -61.65
N ASP A 207 50.35 -42.19 -60.87
CA ASP A 207 49.95 -42.79 -59.59
C ASP A 207 49.65 -41.75 -58.55
N LEU A 208 50.15 -40.52 -58.72
CA LEU A 208 49.89 -39.39 -57.88
C LEU A 208 48.49 -38.69 -58.14
N HIS A 209 47.77 -39.11 -59.16
CA HIS A 209 46.49 -38.56 -59.58
C HIS A 209 45.31 -39.51 -59.27
N ARG A 210 44.09 -38.99 -59.30
CA ARG A 210 42.91 -39.83 -59.17
C ARG A 210 42.84 -40.91 -60.24
N GLU A 211 42.22 -42.06 -59.90
CA GLU A 211 42.14 -43.17 -60.86
C GLU A 211 41.45 -42.75 -62.17
N ALA A 212 40.46 -41.89 -62.11
CA ALA A 212 39.73 -41.32 -63.25
C ALA A 212 40.63 -40.49 -64.19
N ASP A 213 41.70 -39.86 -63.66
CA ASP A 213 42.51 -38.94 -64.39
C ASP A 213 43.80 -39.57 -64.89
N LYS A 214 44.16 -40.78 -64.41
CA LYS A 214 45.44 -41.50 -64.77
C LYS A 214 45.70 -41.71 -66.27
N GLU A 215 44.68 -42.09 -67.04
CA GLU A 215 44.76 -42.31 -68.46
C GLU A 215 45.01 -41.01 -69.26
N ILE A 216 44.39 -39.92 -68.83
CA ILE A 216 44.56 -38.57 -69.40
C ILE A 216 46.02 -38.09 -69.17
N ILE A 217 46.53 -38.31 -68.00
CA ILE A 217 47.88 -37.89 -67.56
C ILE A 217 48.90 -38.70 -68.25
N LYS A 218 48.77 -40.05 -68.43
CA LYS A 218 49.66 -40.93 -69.23
C LYS A 218 49.83 -40.44 -70.67
N LYS A 219 48.77 -39.98 -71.30
CA LYS A 219 48.77 -39.46 -72.66
C LYS A 219 49.46 -38.11 -72.79
N ASN A 220 49.39 -37.27 -71.77
CA ASN A 220 49.86 -35.89 -71.77
C ASN A 220 51.20 -35.68 -71.04
N ILE A 221 51.87 -36.71 -70.56
CA ILE A 221 52.99 -36.62 -69.66
C ILE A 221 54.19 -35.92 -70.26
N GLN A 222 54.28 -35.81 -71.63
CA GLN A 222 55.33 -35.10 -72.38
C GLN A 222 54.88 -33.68 -72.78
N SER A 223 53.69 -33.28 -72.61
CA SER A 223 53.22 -31.93 -72.90
C SER A 223 53.48 -31.00 -71.68
N VAL A 224 54.34 -30.05 -71.91
CA VAL A 224 54.73 -29.03 -70.88
C VAL A 224 53.57 -28.02 -70.78
N LEU A 225 52.60 -28.32 -69.96
CA LEU A 225 51.47 -27.39 -69.68
C LEU A 225 51.41 -27.10 -68.21
N HIS A 226 51.38 -25.83 -67.92
CA HIS A 226 51.02 -25.34 -66.57
C HIS A 226 49.56 -25.69 -66.28
N ALA A 227 49.32 -26.39 -65.19
CA ALA A 227 47.95 -26.82 -64.85
C ALA A 227 47.69 -26.79 -63.32
N GLU A 228 46.51 -26.36 -62.97
CA GLU A 228 45.97 -26.61 -61.63
C GLU A 228 45.22 -27.94 -61.63
N THR A 229 45.62 -28.86 -60.76
CA THR A 229 45.05 -30.20 -60.69
C THR A 229 45.03 -30.68 -59.23
N GLN A 230 44.42 -31.86 -59.01
CA GLN A 230 44.45 -32.50 -57.71
C GLN A 230 45.35 -33.71 -57.70
N LEU A 231 46.27 -33.79 -56.73
CA LEU A 231 47.04 -34.99 -56.45
C LEU A 231 46.50 -35.76 -55.26
N VAL A 232 46.75 -37.07 -55.25
CA VAL A 232 46.32 -38.00 -54.18
C VAL A 232 47.56 -38.20 -53.27
N LYS A 233 47.34 -37.87 -52.00
CA LYS A 233 48.34 -38.14 -50.95
C LYS A 233 48.33 -39.65 -50.58
N ALA A 234 49.36 -40.09 -49.87
CA ALA A 234 49.54 -41.48 -49.42
C ALA A 234 48.36 -42.00 -48.56
N ASN A 235 47.64 -41.06 -47.84
CA ASN A 235 46.47 -41.36 -47.03
C ASN A 235 45.15 -41.32 -47.81
N GLY A 236 45.20 -41.12 -49.12
CA GLY A 236 44.06 -41.00 -50.00
C GLY A 236 43.42 -39.64 -50.07
N GLU A 237 43.82 -38.64 -49.26
CA GLU A 237 43.33 -37.25 -49.36
C GLU A 237 43.80 -36.60 -50.68
N LEU A 238 42.97 -35.68 -51.16
CA LEU A 238 43.18 -34.87 -52.31
C LEU A 238 43.85 -33.56 -51.91
N ILE A 239 44.88 -33.14 -52.63
CA ILE A 239 45.55 -31.83 -52.49
C ILE A 239 45.42 -31.05 -53.78
N ASP A 240 44.97 -29.83 -53.72
CA ASP A 240 44.93 -28.91 -54.86
C ASP A 240 46.35 -28.38 -55.13
N VAL A 241 46.84 -28.62 -56.30
CA VAL A 241 48.20 -28.20 -56.66
C VAL A 241 48.25 -27.48 -57.99
N GLU A 242 49.12 -26.53 -58.07
CA GLU A 242 49.66 -25.95 -59.37
C GLU A 242 50.93 -26.64 -59.74
N ILE A 243 50.89 -27.27 -60.86
CA ILE A 243 52.08 -27.96 -61.42
C ILE A 243 52.67 -27.14 -62.53
N ARG A 244 53.94 -26.80 -62.36
CA ARG A 244 54.77 -26.16 -63.39
C ARG A 244 55.85 -27.10 -63.80
N PRO A 245 55.64 -27.82 -64.84
CA PRO A 245 56.71 -28.69 -65.41
C PRO A 245 57.74 -27.84 -66.10
N ASN A 246 58.97 -28.15 -65.84
CA ASN A 246 60.17 -27.60 -66.52
C ASN A 246 61.04 -28.75 -67.02
N ILE A 247 61.38 -28.73 -68.28
CA ILE A 247 62.28 -29.75 -68.88
C ILE A 247 63.68 -29.38 -68.47
N ILE A 248 64.35 -30.29 -67.77
CA ILE A 248 65.74 -30.17 -67.44
C ILE A 248 66.52 -31.07 -68.45
N ASP A 249 67.27 -30.42 -69.35
CA ASP A 249 68.04 -31.12 -70.40
C ASP A 249 69.38 -31.47 -69.80
N LEU A 250 69.56 -32.70 -69.27
CA LEU A 250 70.75 -33.28 -68.73
C LEU A 250 70.93 -34.64 -69.40
N GLU A 251 71.46 -34.66 -70.56
CA GLU A 251 71.77 -35.87 -71.42
C GLU A 251 70.62 -36.91 -71.45
N THR A 252 69.70 -36.91 -70.63
CA THR A 252 68.40 -37.60 -70.63
C THR A 252 67.38 -36.64 -70.25
N SER A 253 66.22 -36.53 -71.00
CA SER A 253 65.18 -35.55 -70.81
C SER A 253 64.45 -35.82 -69.55
N TYR A 254 64.82 -35.17 -68.46
CA TYR A 254 64.12 -35.13 -67.21
C TYR A 254 63.09 -33.96 -67.18
N THR A 255 61.94 -34.22 -66.60
CA THR A 255 61.02 -33.16 -66.34
C THR A 255 60.98 -32.92 -64.84
N GLN A 256 61.33 -31.69 -64.49
CA GLN A 256 61.17 -31.18 -63.16
C GLN A 256 59.74 -30.65 -63.04
N ALA A 257 58.92 -31.28 -62.27
CA ALA A 257 57.62 -30.74 -61.90
C ALA A 257 57.76 -29.99 -60.59
N VAL A 258 57.64 -28.66 -60.62
CA VAL A 258 57.52 -27.82 -59.44
C VAL A 258 56.00 -27.83 -59.08
N ILE A 259 55.73 -28.38 -57.98
CA ILE A 259 54.37 -28.59 -57.53
C ILE A 259 54.18 -27.68 -56.36
N ARG A 260 53.30 -26.68 -56.54
CA ARG A 260 52.90 -25.75 -55.50
C ARG A 260 51.56 -26.16 -54.96
N ASP A 261 51.52 -26.30 -53.66
CA ASP A 261 50.24 -26.43 -52.94
C ASP A 261 49.46 -25.12 -53.01
N ILE A 262 48.29 -25.12 -53.62
CA ILE A 262 47.43 -23.99 -53.78
C ILE A 262 46.14 -24.18 -52.93
N THR A 263 46.12 -25.20 -52.03
CA THR A 263 45.01 -25.53 -51.22
C THR A 263 44.62 -24.36 -50.35
N GLU A 264 45.57 -23.69 -49.67
CA GLU A 264 45.29 -22.49 -48.88
C GLU A 264 44.74 -21.32 -49.70
N ARG A 265 45.32 -21.13 -50.95
CA ARG A 265 44.80 -20.07 -51.83
C ARG A 265 43.38 -20.36 -52.23
N LYS A 266 43.06 -21.56 -52.66
CA LYS A 266 41.69 -21.97 -53.00
C LYS A 266 40.73 -21.94 -51.77
N LEU A 267 41.25 -22.36 -50.61
CA LEU A 267 40.47 -22.23 -49.35
C LEU A 267 40.25 -20.77 -49.00
N ALA A 268 41.26 -19.91 -49.18
CA ALA A 268 41.10 -18.47 -48.92
C ALA A 268 40.10 -17.82 -49.92
N GLU A 269 40.23 -18.15 -51.21
CA GLU A 269 39.29 -17.69 -52.25
C GLU A 269 37.89 -18.21 -52.01
N ASN A 270 37.73 -19.49 -51.63
CA ASN A 270 36.44 -20.05 -51.24
C ASN A 270 35.90 -19.43 -49.94
N ARG A 271 36.78 -19.24 -48.91
CA ARG A 271 36.38 -18.55 -47.68
C ARG A 271 35.94 -17.11 -47.94
N LEU A 272 36.67 -16.41 -48.82
CA LEU A 272 36.29 -15.06 -49.23
C LEU A 272 34.93 -15.07 -49.92
N LYS A 273 34.74 -15.98 -50.87
CA LYS A 273 33.49 -16.14 -51.60
C LYS A 273 32.33 -16.54 -50.64
N GLU A 274 32.58 -17.55 -49.78
CA GLU A 274 31.62 -17.93 -48.73
C GLU A 274 31.34 -16.77 -47.78
N SER A 275 32.36 -16.00 -47.40
CA SER A 275 32.20 -14.83 -46.51
C SER A 275 31.38 -13.73 -47.20
N GLU A 276 31.68 -13.42 -48.47
CA GLU A 276 30.91 -12.46 -49.24
C GLU A 276 29.44 -12.93 -49.43
N GLU A 277 29.23 -14.19 -49.78
CA GLU A 277 27.89 -14.77 -49.88
C GLU A 277 27.17 -14.76 -48.54
N LYS A 278 27.87 -15.08 -47.47
CA LYS A 278 27.33 -15.04 -46.11
C LYS A 278 26.96 -13.61 -45.70
N TYR A 279 27.83 -12.63 -45.93
CA TYR A 279 27.51 -11.22 -45.61
C TYR A 279 26.35 -10.72 -46.46
N ARG A 280 26.35 -11.00 -47.76
CA ARG A 280 25.26 -10.63 -48.66
C ARG A 280 23.95 -11.25 -48.23
N THR A 281 23.92 -12.56 -47.94
CA THR A 281 22.75 -13.28 -47.47
C THR A 281 22.25 -12.73 -46.10
N THR A 282 23.20 -12.45 -45.20
CA THR A 282 22.86 -11.90 -43.87
C THR A 282 22.18 -10.52 -43.97
N ILE A 283 22.70 -9.64 -44.82
CA ILE A 283 22.15 -8.30 -45.02
C ILE A 283 20.79 -8.36 -45.76
N GLU A 284 20.70 -9.22 -46.79
CA GLU A 284 19.46 -9.36 -47.59
C GLU A 284 18.35 -10.07 -46.80
N SER A 285 18.69 -11.01 -45.91
CA SER A 285 17.71 -11.72 -45.07
C SER A 285 17.38 -10.98 -43.80
N SER A 286 18.01 -9.82 -43.49
CA SER A 286 17.72 -9.00 -42.36
C SER A 286 16.27 -8.49 -42.41
N TYR A 287 15.52 -8.58 -41.31
CA TYR A 287 14.23 -7.91 -41.18
C TYR A 287 14.35 -6.39 -41.11
N ASP A 288 15.49 -5.89 -40.64
CA ASP A 288 15.77 -4.46 -40.62
C ASP A 288 16.19 -4.02 -42.01
N GLY A 289 15.72 -2.88 -42.48
CA GLY A 289 16.18 -2.23 -43.69
C GLY A 289 17.60 -1.76 -43.53
N VAL A 290 18.47 -2.06 -44.50
CA VAL A 290 19.84 -1.59 -44.52
C VAL A 290 20.03 -0.73 -45.73
N ALA A 291 20.62 0.46 -45.57
CA ALA A 291 20.96 1.35 -46.66
C ALA A 291 22.32 1.98 -46.45
N ILE A 292 23.03 2.25 -47.57
CA ILE A 292 24.24 3.05 -47.62
C ILE A 292 23.94 4.28 -48.44
N ILE A 293 24.17 5.45 -47.85
CA ILE A 293 23.97 6.73 -48.50
C ILE A 293 25.31 7.42 -48.61
N GLN A 294 25.63 7.85 -49.87
CA GLN A 294 26.84 8.64 -50.14
C GLN A 294 26.40 9.91 -50.91
N ASP A 295 26.92 11.04 -50.55
CA ASP A 295 26.57 12.35 -51.15
C ASP A 295 25.05 12.63 -51.14
N GLY A 296 24.32 12.10 -50.14
CA GLY A 296 22.87 12.25 -49.99
C GLY A 296 22.05 11.26 -50.82
N ILE A 297 22.67 10.34 -51.58
CA ILE A 297 22.01 9.43 -52.54
C ILE A 297 22.22 7.97 -52.03
N HIS A 298 21.16 7.17 -52.14
CA HIS A 298 21.22 5.74 -51.85
C HIS A 298 22.13 5.03 -52.87
N ILE A 299 23.26 4.46 -52.46
CA ILE A 299 24.13 3.64 -53.29
C ILE A 299 23.92 2.15 -53.11
N TYR A 300 23.36 1.74 -51.96
CA TYR A 300 22.94 0.40 -51.69
C TYR A 300 21.72 0.41 -50.76
N VAL A 301 20.77 -0.50 -50.96
CA VAL A 301 19.71 -0.84 -50.06
C VAL A 301 19.41 -2.34 -50.11
N ASN A 302 19.05 -2.98 -49.00
CA ASN A 302 18.57 -4.35 -49.03
C ASN A 302 17.06 -4.42 -49.31
N SER A 303 16.53 -5.62 -49.54
CA SER A 303 15.15 -5.88 -49.87
C SER A 303 14.16 -5.41 -48.76
N SER A 304 14.59 -5.48 -47.50
CA SER A 304 13.76 -5.02 -46.36
C SER A 304 13.63 -3.50 -46.32
N TYR A 305 14.70 -2.76 -46.65
CA TYR A 305 14.63 -1.29 -46.75
C TYR A 305 13.60 -0.85 -47.81
N ALA A 306 13.68 -1.45 -49.01
CA ALA A 306 12.74 -1.17 -50.07
C ALA A 306 11.29 -1.45 -49.64
N ARG A 307 11.06 -2.59 -48.96
CA ARG A 307 9.72 -3.01 -48.47
C ARG A 307 9.18 -2.07 -47.42
N ILE A 308 10.00 -1.64 -46.45
CA ILE A 308 9.60 -0.69 -45.40
C ILE A 308 9.04 0.59 -45.98
N TYR A 309 9.67 1.10 -47.02
CA TYR A 309 9.24 2.31 -47.71
C TYR A 309 8.27 2.05 -48.90
N GLY A 310 7.77 0.82 -49.05
CA GLY A 310 6.74 0.47 -50.03
C GLY A 310 7.21 0.42 -51.49
N TYR A 311 8.51 0.16 -51.72
CA TYR A 311 9.07 -0.07 -53.05
C TYR A 311 9.12 -1.57 -53.37
N GLY A 312 8.96 -1.92 -54.66
CA GLY A 312 8.90 -3.31 -55.10
C GLY A 312 10.29 -3.99 -55.14
N SER A 313 11.35 -3.23 -55.33
CA SER A 313 12.75 -3.79 -55.38
C SER A 313 13.76 -2.74 -54.93
N PRO A 314 14.96 -3.16 -54.49
CA PRO A 314 16.07 -2.29 -54.13
C PRO A 314 16.48 -1.30 -55.24
N GLU A 315 16.42 -1.71 -56.50
CA GLU A 315 16.81 -0.92 -57.66
C GLU A 315 15.91 0.32 -57.85
N GLU A 316 14.70 0.26 -57.37
CA GLU A 316 13.78 1.42 -57.38
C GLU A 316 14.20 2.53 -56.41
N VAL A 317 14.99 2.21 -55.41
CA VAL A 317 15.44 3.16 -54.39
C VAL A 317 16.87 3.65 -54.62
N VAL A 318 17.74 2.79 -55.13
CA VAL A 318 19.13 3.16 -55.48
C VAL A 318 19.12 4.30 -56.47
N GLY A 319 19.94 5.30 -56.24
CA GLY A 319 20.02 6.53 -57.02
C GLY A 319 19.09 7.63 -56.59
N LYS A 320 18.13 7.39 -55.64
CA LYS A 320 17.26 8.44 -55.12
C LYS A 320 17.88 9.15 -53.91
N PRO A 321 17.55 10.44 -53.73
CA PRO A 321 17.95 11.17 -52.54
C PRO A 321 17.33 10.57 -51.24
N GLY A 322 18.12 10.45 -50.18
CA GLY A 322 17.65 9.92 -48.90
C GLY A 322 16.55 10.79 -48.25
N ILE A 323 16.57 12.08 -48.54
CA ILE A 323 15.62 13.04 -48.02
C ILE A 323 14.18 12.83 -48.55
N ASP A 324 14.02 12.20 -49.72
CA ASP A 324 12.72 11.93 -50.31
C ASP A 324 11.87 10.91 -49.51
N LEU A 325 12.50 10.13 -48.65
CA LEU A 325 11.85 9.14 -47.82
C LEU A 325 11.54 9.65 -46.43
N ILE A 326 11.85 10.91 -46.12
CA ILE A 326 11.65 11.55 -44.81
C ILE A 326 10.36 12.38 -44.86
N HIS A 327 9.57 12.30 -43.79
CA HIS A 327 8.37 13.15 -43.67
C HIS A 327 8.78 14.63 -43.57
N PRO A 328 8.04 15.58 -44.22
CA PRO A 328 8.37 17.01 -44.18
C PRO A 328 8.61 17.58 -42.81
N ASP A 329 7.85 17.15 -41.78
CA ASP A 329 7.99 17.59 -40.39
C ASP A 329 9.39 17.33 -39.82
N ASP A 330 10.06 16.26 -40.28
CA ASP A 330 11.32 15.77 -39.69
C ASP A 330 12.55 16.13 -40.55
N ILE A 331 12.36 16.68 -41.76
CA ILE A 331 13.43 17.03 -42.71
C ILE A 331 14.46 18.00 -42.10
N GLU A 332 14.01 19.08 -41.47
CA GLU A 332 14.91 20.13 -40.94
C GLU A 332 15.78 19.55 -39.81
N LEU A 333 15.18 18.77 -38.92
CA LEU A 333 15.86 18.14 -37.79
C LEU A 333 16.90 17.15 -38.28
N LEU A 334 16.56 16.30 -39.25
CA LEU A 334 17.43 15.25 -39.75
C LEU A 334 18.54 15.78 -40.62
N THR A 335 18.29 16.87 -41.38
CA THR A 335 19.35 17.55 -42.17
C THR A 335 20.41 18.15 -41.26
N LYS A 336 20.00 18.84 -40.17
CA LYS A 336 20.96 19.36 -39.16
C LYS A 336 21.79 18.23 -38.55
N ARG A 337 21.18 17.12 -38.16
CA ARG A 337 21.88 15.94 -37.60
C ARG A 337 22.86 15.33 -38.61
N GLY A 338 22.48 15.25 -39.87
CA GLY A 338 23.34 14.75 -40.95
C GLY A 338 24.60 15.62 -41.13
N GLN A 339 24.44 16.95 -41.12
CA GLN A 339 25.55 17.89 -41.20
C GLN A 339 26.52 17.78 -40.01
N SER A 340 26.01 17.77 -38.80
CA SER A 340 26.83 17.62 -37.58
C SER A 340 27.64 16.30 -37.60
N ARG A 341 27.06 15.22 -38.14
CA ARG A 341 27.74 13.93 -38.29
C ARG A 341 28.87 13.98 -39.32
N LEU A 342 28.67 14.62 -40.45
CA LEU A 342 29.68 14.81 -41.47
C LEU A 342 30.87 15.64 -40.96
N HIS A 343 30.60 16.65 -40.11
CA HIS A 343 31.64 17.50 -39.50
C HIS A 343 32.35 16.84 -38.31
N GLY A 344 31.96 15.62 -37.92
CA GLY A 344 32.62 14.89 -36.81
C GLY A 344 32.27 15.33 -35.42
N GLU A 345 31.18 16.12 -35.26
CA GLU A 345 30.68 16.58 -33.95
C GLU A 345 29.98 15.45 -33.16
N ILE A 346 29.55 14.39 -33.86
CA ILE A 346 28.91 13.20 -33.26
C ILE A 346 29.81 12.01 -33.48
N ALA A 347 30.37 11.48 -32.39
CA ALA A 347 31.22 10.26 -32.44
C ALA A 347 30.34 9.04 -32.10
N GLY A 348 30.27 8.06 -33.01
CA GLY A 348 29.56 6.77 -32.78
C GLY A 348 28.26 6.61 -33.54
N ALA A 349 27.61 5.45 -33.33
CA ALA A 349 26.31 5.16 -33.92
C ALA A 349 25.18 5.94 -33.15
N GLU A 350 24.39 6.68 -33.90
CA GLU A 350 23.24 7.44 -33.38
C GLU A 350 21.95 6.66 -33.68
N ARG A 351 21.08 6.53 -32.66
CA ARG A 351 19.76 5.88 -32.78
C ARG A 351 18.65 6.87 -32.44
N TYR A 352 17.67 6.98 -33.33
CA TYR A 352 16.50 7.86 -33.17
C TYR A 352 15.32 7.37 -33.99
N GLU A 353 14.14 7.83 -33.63
CA GLU A 353 12.90 7.57 -34.36
C GLU A 353 12.52 8.80 -35.18
N HIS A 354 11.96 8.58 -36.37
CA HIS A 354 11.36 9.64 -37.17
C HIS A 354 10.24 9.10 -38.06
N LYS A 355 9.48 10.02 -38.68
CA LYS A 355 8.48 9.66 -39.67
C LYS A 355 9.13 9.55 -41.05
N GLY A 356 8.92 8.43 -41.71
CA GLY A 356 9.24 8.25 -43.13
C GLY A 356 7.99 8.35 -43.99
N ILE A 357 8.16 8.50 -45.29
CA ILE A 357 7.10 8.48 -46.30
C ILE A 357 7.33 7.29 -47.22
N LYS A 358 6.29 6.44 -47.36
CA LYS A 358 6.28 5.33 -48.32
C LYS A 358 5.99 5.87 -49.73
N LYS A 359 6.28 5.07 -50.78
CA LYS A 359 6.03 5.36 -52.19
C LYS A 359 4.58 5.79 -52.49
N ASN A 360 3.61 5.25 -51.73
CA ASN A 360 2.18 5.56 -51.87
C ASN A 360 1.74 6.82 -51.08
N GLY A 361 2.67 7.51 -50.41
CA GLY A 361 2.38 8.69 -49.59
C GLY A 361 2.00 8.38 -48.13
N GLU A 362 1.87 7.11 -47.72
CA GLU A 362 1.59 6.75 -46.34
C GLU A 362 2.77 7.05 -45.42
N VAL A 363 2.50 7.43 -44.18
CA VAL A 363 3.51 7.64 -43.15
C VAL A 363 3.91 6.31 -42.51
N VAL A 364 5.19 6.05 -42.47
CA VAL A 364 5.79 4.93 -41.69
C VAL A 364 6.60 5.50 -40.54
N TYR A 365 6.42 4.94 -39.35
CA TYR A 365 7.30 5.27 -38.22
C TYR A 365 8.50 4.35 -38.24
N VAL A 366 9.68 4.94 -38.32
CA VAL A 366 10.92 4.17 -38.39
C VAL A 366 11.86 4.54 -37.24
N GLU A 367 12.50 3.52 -36.71
CA GLU A 367 13.65 3.65 -35.82
C GLU A 367 14.89 3.44 -36.65
N VAL A 368 15.77 4.42 -36.66
CA VAL A 368 17.01 4.35 -37.46
C VAL A 368 18.24 4.33 -36.55
N SER A 369 19.22 3.50 -36.95
CA SER A 369 20.55 3.54 -36.38
C SER A 369 21.51 3.91 -37.49
N VAL A 370 22.30 4.96 -37.26
CA VAL A 370 23.11 5.58 -38.31
C VAL A 370 24.58 5.59 -37.90
N ALA A 371 25.44 5.09 -38.77
CA ALA A 371 26.86 5.05 -38.55
C ALA A 371 27.62 5.62 -39.76
N LYS A 372 28.74 6.32 -39.50
CA LYS A 372 29.68 6.78 -40.55
C LYS A 372 30.54 5.61 -40.96
N ILE A 373 30.65 5.39 -42.26
CA ILE A 373 31.55 4.39 -42.87
C ILE A 373 32.38 5.03 -43.97
N GLU A 374 33.37 4.32 -44.45
CA GLU A 374 34.15 4.68 -45.65
C GLU A 374 33.78 3.72 -46.79
N HIS A 375 33.37 4.25 -47.92
CA HIS A 375 33.06 3.49 -49.12
C HIS A 375 33.84 4.07 -50.31
N ASN A 376 34.70 3.24 -50.97
CA ASN A 376 35.56 3.64 -52.07
C ASN A 376 36.41 4.89 -51.78
N GLY A 377 36.99 4.98 -50.55
CA GLY A 377 37.84 6.10 -50.12
C GLY A 377 37.08 7.42 -49.86
N ARG A 378 35.76 7.41 -49.80
CA ARG A 378 34.91 8.58 -49.49
C ARG A 378 34.00 8.29 -48.32
N PRO A 379 33.65 9.31 -47.54
CA PRO A 379 32.67 9.15 -46.45
C PRO A 379 31.32 8.73 -46.97
N ALA A 380 30.68 7.76 -46.30
CA ALA A 380 29.31 7.33 -46.55
C ALA A 380 28.60 7.08 -45.22
N THR A 381 27.31 6.97 -45.27
CA THR A 381 26.47 6.72 -44.09
C THR A 381 25.80 5.36 -44.22
N LEU A 382 26.03 4.47 -43.25
CA LEU A 382 25.30 3.21 -43.11
C LEU A 382 24.10 3.43 -42.19
N ILE A 383 22.95 3.03 -42.67
CA ILE A 383 21.67 3.21 -41.96
C ILE A 383 21.01 1.86 -41.80
N PHE A 384 20.61 1.55 -40.58
CA PHE A 384 19.67 0.47 -40.25
C PHE A 384 18.32 1.08 -39.96
N VAL A 385 17.29 0.53 -40.56
CA VAL A 385 15.90 1.04 -40.42
C VAL A 385 15.00 -0.08 -39.96
N ARG A 386 14.29 0.16 -38.86
CA ARG A 386 13.28 -0.75 -38.35
C ARG A 386 11.91 -0.08 -38.42
N ASP A 387 10.95 -0.75 -39.00
CA ASP A 387 9.55 -0.31 -38.95
C ASP A 387 9.01 -0.52 -37.54
N VAL A 388 8.59 0.55 -36.90
CA VAL A 388 8.00 0.57 -35.54
C VAL A 388 6.54 1.06 -35.58
N THR A 389 5.90 1.05 -36.74
CA THR A 389 4.55 1.58 -36.94
C THR A 389 3.53 0.86 -36.06
N ASP A 390 3.54 -0.49 -36.07
CA ASP A 390 2.61 -1.29 -35.24
C ASP A 390 2.80 -1.02 -33.74
N ARG A 391 4.05 -0.86 -33.31
CA ARG A 391 4.38 -0.49 -31.92
C ARG A 391 3.79 0.88 -31.58
N LYS A 392 4.00 1.89 -32.42
CA LYS A 392 3.50 3.25 -32.21
C LYS A 392 1.96 3.32 -32.25
N GLU A 393 1.33 2.57 -33.10
CA GLU A 393 -0.12 2.49 -33.12
C GLU A 393 -0.68 1.80 -31.88
N THR A 394 -0.02 0.74 -31.43
CA THR A 394 -0.41 0.04 -30.19
C THR A 394 -0.21 0.93 -28.96
N GLU A 395 0.93 1.64 -28.86
CA GLU A 395 1.18 2.64 -27.84
C GLU A 395 0.07 3.71 -27.80
N LYS A 396 -0.28 4.27 -28.96
CA LYS A 396 -1.36 5.27 -29.06
C LYS A 396 -2.74 4.72 -28.69
N LYS A 397 -3.05 3.47 -29.08
CA LYS A 397 -4.31 2.81 -28.69
C LYS A 397 -4.36 2.58 -27.19
N LEU A 398 -3.22 2.15 -26.59
CA LEU A 398 -3.10 1.94 -25.14
C LEU A 398 -3.26 3.26 -24.37
N GLU A 399 -2.57 4.33 -24.82
CA GLU A 399 -2.71 5.66 -24.21
C GLU A 399 -4.16 6.18 -24.24
N ARG A 400 -4.87 5.97 -25.38
CA ARG A 400 -6.29 6.35 -25.48
C ARG A 400 -7.16 5.52 -24.54
N ALA A 401 -6.98 4.19 -24.53
CA ALA A 401 -7.73 3.31 -23.65
C ALA A 401 -7.50 3.63 -22.16
N MET A 402 -6.24 3.95 -21.78
CA MET A 402 -5.91 4.41 -20.44
C MET A 402 -6.64 5.71 -20.07
N ARG A 403 -6.59 6.71 -20.96
CA ARG A 403 -7.25 8.00 -20.73
C ARG A 403 -8.78 7.85 -20.62
N ASP A 404 -9.36 7.01 -21.47
CA ASP A 404 -10.79 6.73 -21.44
C ASP A 404 -11.20 6.01 -20.15
N ALA A 405 -10.37 5.05 -19.68
CA ALA A 405 -10.56 4.36 -18.41
C ALA A 405 -10.46 5.29 -17.18
N GLU A 406 -9.48 6.21 -17.18
CA GLU A 406 -9.30 7.23 -16.13
C GLU A 406 -10.52 8.16 -16.00
N LEU A 407 -11.05 8.63 -17.13
CA LEU A 407 -12.21 9.52 -17.16
C LEU A 407 -13.48 8.84 -16.63
N ALA A 408 -13.73 7.59 -16.99
CA ALA A 408 -14.88 6.82 -16.52
C ALA A 408 -14.86 6.61 -15.00
N ASN A 409 -13.68 6.31 -14.45
CA ASN A 409 -13.49 6.04 -13.02
C ASN A 409 -13.71 7.31 -12.17
N LYS A 410 -13.22 8.46 -12.61
CA LYS A 410 -13.47 9.74 -11.95
C LYS A 410 -14.96 10.12 -11.92
N SER A 411 -15.66 9.88 -13.04
CA SER A 411 -17.09 10.17 -13.14
C SER A 411 -17.94 9.31 -12.19
N LYS A 412 -17.53 8.05 -11.93
CA LYS A 412 -18.20 7.13 -10.99
C LYS A 412 -18.07 7.63 -9.54
N SER A 413 -16.87 8.06 -9.11
CA SER A 413 -16.65 8.58 -7.75
C SER A 413 -17.42 9.88 -7.48
N GLU A 414 -17.37 10.83 -8.41
CA GLU A 414 -18.11 12.08 -8.28
C GLU A 414 -19.63 11.86 -8.23
N PHE A 415 -20.16 10.92 -9.01
CA PHE A 415 -21.57 10.56 -8.98
C PHE A 415 -22.02 10.04 -7.60
N LEU A 416 -21.26 9.09 -7.03
CA LEU A 416 -21.60 8.50 -5.73
C LEU A 416 -21.44 9.51 -4.58
N ALA A 417 -20.43 10.36 -4.62
CA ALA A 417 -20.28 11.43 -3.62
C ALA A 417 -21.47 12.39 -3.64
N ASN A 418 -21.88 12.83 -4.84
CA ASN A 418 -23.03 13.73 -4.99
C ASN A 418 -24.34 13.05 -4.59
N MET A 419 -24.59 11.79 -4.99
CA MET A 419 -25.77 11.03 -4.62
C MET A 419 -25.90 10.87 -3.09
N SER A 420 -24.77 10.65 -2.39
CA SER A 420 -24.82 10.60 -0.94
C SER A 420 -25.25 11.91 -0.29
N HIS A 421 -24.71 13.03 -0.76
CA HIS A 421 -25.13 14.34 -0.26
C HIS A 421 -26.60 14.61 -0.55
N GLU A 422 -27.08 14.26 -1.74
CA GLU A 422 -28.50 14.44 -2.12
C GLU A 422 -29.46 13.52 -1.35
N ILE A 423 -29.02 12.33 -0.93
CA ILE A 423 -29.82 11.42 -0.10
C ILE A 423 -29.73 11.81 1.38
N ARG A 424 -28.56 12.24 1.86
CA ARG A 424 -28.33 12.61 3.27
C ARG A 424 -29.18 13.82 3.68
N THR A 425 -29.29 14.83 2.82
CA THR A 425 -30.03 16.07 3.14
C THR A 425 -31.51 15.84 3.43
N PRO A 426 -32.31 15.19 2.58
CA PRO A 426 -33.71 14.90 2.91
C PRO A 426 -33.84 13.92 4.07
N LEU A 427 -32.95 12.95 4.21
CA LEU A 427 -32.97 11.98 5.28
C LEU A 427 -32.70 12.62 6.66
N ASN A 428 -31.75 13.55 6.75
CA ASN A 428 -31.51 14.36 7.95
C ASN A 428 -32.74 15.24 8.28
N GLY A 429 -33.45 15.75 7.27
CA GLY A 429 -34.72 16.44 7.44
C GLY A 429 -35.79 15.55 8.08
N VAL A 430 -35.96 14.32 7.59
CA VAL A 430 -36.88 13.32 8.13
C VAL A 430 -36.52 12.98 9.59
N MET A 431 -35.21 12.71 9.86
CA MET A 431 -34.75 12.42 11.23
C MET A 431 -34.95 13.62 12.18
N GLY A 432 -34.73 14.83 11.68
CA GLY A 432 -34.97 16.05 12.44
C GLY A 432 -36.46 16.17 12.89
N ILE A 433 -37.38 15.91 11.95
CA ILE A 433 -38.83 15.93 12.23
C ILE A 433 -39.20 14.83 13.23
N LEU A 434 -38.72 13.60 13.06
CA LEU A 434 -38.96 12.48 13.97
C LEU A 434 -38.40 12.77 15.37
N ASN A 435 -37.23 13.38 15.49
CA ASN A 435 -36.64 13.80 16.77
C ASN A 435 -37.46 14.93 17.44
N LEU A 436 -37.99 15.89 16.65
CA LEU A 436 -38.89 16.91 17.17
C LEU A 436 -40.18 16.29 17.69
N LEU A 437 -40.76 15.31 17.01
CA LEU A 437 -41.93 14.58 17.45
C LEU A 437 -41.70 13.86 18.78
N LEU A 438 -40.50 13.25 18.97
CA LEU A 438 -40.12 12.63 20.27
C LEU A 438 -40.12 13.61 21.45
N SER A 439 -39.98 14.91 21.19
CA SER A 439 -40.04 15.94 22.23
C SER A 439 -41.46 16.40 22.58
N THR A 440 -42.48 15.87 21.91
CA THR A 440 -43.92 16.15 22.16
C THR A 440 -44.54 15.06 23.01
N ASN A 441 -45.78 15.33 23.50
CA ASN A 441 -46.55 14.30 24.19
C ASN A 441 -47.08 13.30 23.15
N LEU A 442 -46.58 12.08 23.21
CA LEU A 442 -46.93 11.00 22.28
C LEU A 442 -47.66 9.87 23.02
N GLU A 443 -48.61 9.24 22.35
CA GLU A 443 -49.17 7.98 22.79
C GLU A 443 -48.14 6.85 22.53
N LYS A 444 -48.27 5.74 23.25
CA LYS A 444 -47.30 4.63 23.22
C LYS A 444 -47.13 4.07 21.79
N GLU A 445 -48.23 3.94 21.06
CA GLU A 445 -48.21 3.45 19.67
C GLU A 445 -47.50 4.42 18.73
N GLN A 446 -47.70 5.73 18.89
CA GLN A 446 -47.01 6.78 18.12
C GLN A 446 -45.52 6.79 18.43
N LEU A 447 -45.12 6.60 19.67
CA LEU A 447 -43.74 6.50 20.11
C LEU A 447 -43.04 5.32 19.42
N GLU A 448 -43.68 4.12 19.41
CA GLU A 448 -43.14 2.93 18.75
C GLU A 448 -42.99 3.13 17.23
N LEU A 449 -43.92 3.82 16.57
CA LEU A 449 -43.84 4.15 15.14
C LEU A 449 -42.69 5.13 14.84
N ILE A 450 -42.55 6.17 15.66
CA ILE A 450 -41.48 7.17 15.49
C ILE A 450 -40.11 6.56 15.74
N GLU A 451 -39.93 5.75 16.77
CA GLU A 451 -38.72 5.00 17.05
C GLU A 451 -38.38 4.02 15.91
N THR A 452 -39.41 3.42 15.30
CA THR A 452 -39.22 2.53 14.14
C THR A 452 -38.80 3.33 12.92
N GLY A 453 -39.38 4.51 12.70
CA GLY A 453 -38.97 5.43 11.61
C GLY A 453 -37.54 5.92 11.77
N LEU A 454 -37.14 6.30 12.99
CA LEU A 454 -35.76 6.71 13.28
C LEU A 454 -34.78 5.59 13.03
N ARG A 455 -35.05 4.38 13.55
CA ARG A 455 -34.20 3.20 13.31
C ARG A 455 -34.06 2.88 11.83
N SER A 456 -35.15 3.00 11.06
CA SER A 456 -35.10 2.78 9.59
C SER A 456 -34.27 3.83 8.88
N SER A 457 -34.36 5.10 9.31
CA SER A 457 -33.58 6.21 8.75
C SER A 457 -32.07 6.07 9.08
N GLU A 458 -31.73 5.71 10.31
CA GLU A 458 -30.37 5.44 10.75
C GLU A 458 -29.76 4.24 9.98
N SER A 459 -30.54 3.18 9.78
CA SER A 459 -30.13 2.02 9.01
C SER A 459 -29.84 2.39 7.54
N LEU A 460 -30.67 3.24 6.94
CA LEU A 460 -30.46 3.72 5.58
C LEU A 460 -29.18 4.57 5.47
N LEU A 461 -28.94 5.47 6.44
CA LEU A 461 -27.68 6.25 6.50
C LEU A 461 -26.46 5.34 6.60
N THR A 462 -26.54 4.30 7.40
CA THR A 462 -25.46 3.32 7.52
C THR A 462 -25.18 2.63 6.18
N VAL A 463 -26.22 2.18 5.46
CA VAL A 463 -26.09 1.58 4.12
C VAL A 463 -25.46 2.54 3.13
N ILE A 464 -25.89 3.81 3.13
CA ILE A 464 -25.34 4.84 2.23
C ILE A 464 -23.87 5.09 2.54
N ASN A 465 -23.53 5.22 3.83
CA ASN A 465 -22.14 5.42 4.25
C ASN A 465 -21.26 4.19 3.92
N ASP A 466 -21.78 2.97 4.08
CA ASP A 466 -21.07 1.73 3.68
C ASP A 466 -20.80 1.71 2.17
N ILE A 467 -21.78 2.10 1.33
CA ILE A 467 -21.59 2.18 -0.13
C ILE A 467 -20.57 3.24 -0.49
N LEU A 468 -20.59 4.38 0.19
CA LEU A 468 -19.62 5.44 -0.02
C LEU A 468 -18.22 5.03 0.43
N ASP A 469 -18.10 4.48 1.66
CA ASP A 469 -16.82 3.98 2.15
C ASP A 469 -16.27 2.91 1.20
N PHE A 470 -17.13 1.98 0.73
CA PHE A 470 -16.75 0.97 -0.26
C PHE A 470 -16.26 1.61 -1.56
N SER A 471 -16.98 2.60 -2.10
CA SER A 471 -16.60 3.30 -3.33
C SER A 471 -15.32 4.10 -3.17
N LYS A 472 -15.16 4.79 -2.04
CA LYS A 472 -13.93 5.51 -1.70
C LYS A 472 -12.73 4.58 -1.54
N ILE A 473 -12.93 3.38 -0.96
CA ILE A 473 -11.93 2.34 -0.81
C ILE A 473 -11.57 1.74 -2.19
N GLU A 474 -12.55 1.50 -3.07
CA GLU A 474 -12.30 1.02 -4.44
C GLU A 474 -11.57 2.07 -5.30
N ALA A 475 -11.90 3.34 -5.12
CA ALA A 475 -11.20 4.45 -5.79
C ALA A 475 -9.82 4.75 -5.17
N GLY A 476 -9.51 4.18 -4.00
CA GLY A 476 -8.29 4.46 -3.24
C GLY A 476 -8.22 5.87 -2.66
N GLU A 477 -9.36 6.47 -2.45
CA GLU A 477 -9.54 7.83 -1.96
C GLU A 477 -9.72 7.91 -0.44
N LEU A 478 -9.58 6.77 0.29
CA LEU A 478 -9.72 6.73 1.74
C LEU A 478 -8.39 7.01 2.43
N ASP A 479 -8.24 8.20 2.99
CA ASP A 479 -7.12 8.56 3.84
C ASP A 479 -7.35 8.10 5.28
N LEU A 480 -6.33 7.54 5.91
CA LEU A 480 -6.35 7.28 7.34
C LEU A 480 -5.88 8.51 8.11
N GLU A 481 -6.61 8.89 9.13
CA GLU A 481 -6.15 9.89 10.07
C GLU A 481 -5.02 9.34 10.94
N THR A 482 -4.00 10.16 11.18
CA THR A 482 -2.93 9.79 12.11
C THR A 482 -2.96 10.74 13.30
N ILE A 483 -3.74 10.38 14.31
CA ILE A 483 -3.92 11.18 15.53
C ILE A 483 -3.41 10.42 16.77
N ASN A 484 -3.01 11.18 17.78
CA ASN A 484 -2.67 10.62 19.07
C ASN A 484 -3.96 10.19 19.80
N PHE A 485 -4.01 8.94 20.28
CA PHE A 485 -5.16 8.45 21.04
C PHE A 485 -4.74 7.48 22.14
N ASN A 486 -5.66 7.28 23.08
CA ASN A 486 -5.54 6.28 24.14
C ASN A 486 -6.38 5.05 23.76
N LEU A 487 -5.70 3.92 23.57
CA LEU A 487 -6.31 2.67 23.13
C LEU A 487 -7.41 2.17 24.10
N ARG A 488 -7.13 2.20 25.40
CA ARG A 488 -8.07 1.71 26.43
C ARG A 488 -9.36 2.51 26.42
N ASN A 489 -9.24 3.84 26.29
CA ASN A 489 -10.41 4.70 26.18
C ASN A 489 -11.18 4.47 24.87
N ALA A 490 -10.49 4.39 23.74
CA ALA A 490 -11.09 4.16 22.43
C ALA A 490 -11.88 2.83 22.40
N VAL A 491 -11.30 1.75 22.93
CA VAL A 491 -11.98 0.46 23.01
C VAL A 491 -13.15 0.51 23.99
N ALA A 492 -12.99 1.11 25.18
CA ALA A 492 -14.05 1.21 26.17
C ALA A 492 -15.27 1.98 25.66
N GLU A 493 -15.07 3.05 24.88
CA GLU A 493 -16.16 3.80 24.24
C GLU A 493 -16.90 2.97 23.18
N VAL A 494 -16.14 2.26 22.36
CA VAL A 494 -16.69 1.45 21.27
C VAL A 494 -17.58 0.32 21.79
N VAL A 495 -17.21 -0.33 22.89
CA VAL A 495 -17.93 -1.50 23.42
C VAL A 495 -19.21 -1.15 24.18
N GLU A 496 -19.43 0.10 24.58
CA GLU A 496 -20.63 0.48 25.35
C GLU A 496 -21.94 0.16 24.62
N LEU A 497 -22.06 0.56 23.36
CA LEU A 497 -23.27 0.31 22.57
C LEU A 497 -23.50 -1.18 22.26
N PRO A 498 -22.52 -1.92 21.74
CA PRO A 498 -22.62 -3.38 21.57
C PRO A 498 -22.98 -4.11 22.87
N ALA A 499 -22.40 -3.72 24.00
CA ALA A 499 -22.71 -4.33 25.29
C ALA A 499 -24.17 -4.12 25.68
N MET A 500 -24.72 -2.92 25.47
CA MET A 500 -26.15 -2.65 25.72
C MET A 500 -27.07 -3.47 24.78
N MET A 501 -26.65 -3.66 23.51
CA MET A 501 -27.40 -4.48 22.55
C MET A 501 -27.35 -5.97 22.91
N ALA A 502 -26.19 -6.48 23.29
CA ALA A 502 -26.01 -7.85 23.78
C ALA A 502 -26.85 -8.09 25.03
N GLN A 503 -26.84 -7.15 25.98
CA GLN A 503 -27.65 -7.16 27.21
C GLN A 503 -29.13 -7.29 26.91
N LYS A 504 -29.68 -6.45 25.99
CA LYS A 504 -31.11 -6.54 25.58
C LYS A 504 -31.48 -7.90 25.03
N LYS A 505 -30.52 -8.60 24.40
CA LYS A 505 -30.67 -9.95 23.84
C LYS A 505 -30.41 -11.06 24.90
N GLY A 506 -29.89 -10.71 26.07
CA GLY A 506 -29.54 -11.66 27.14
C GLY A 506 -28.21 -12.36 26.94
N ILE A 507 -27.33 -11.80 26.10
CA ILE A 507 -25.99 -12.28 25.80
C ILE A 507 -24.98 -11.57 26.73
N GLU A 508 -24.04 -12.31 27.30
CA GLU A 508 -22.96 -11.71 28.08
C GLU A 508 -21.90 -11.12 27.17
N PHE A 509 -21.52 -9.85 27.44
CA PHE A 509 -20.49 -9.14 26.70
C PHE A 509 -19.34 -8.76 27.61
N SER A 510 -18.12 -9.16 27.22
CA SER A 510 -16.90 -8.85 27.95
C SER A 510 -15.78 -8.34 27.01
N TYR A 511 -14.84 -7.57 27.54
CA TYR A 511 -13.65 -7.19 26.80
C TYR A 511 -12.40 -7.20 27.69
N GLU A 512 -11.27 -7.46 27.07
CA GLU A 512 -9.96 -7.51 27.70
C GLU A 512 -8.92 -6.82 26.83
N ILE A 513 -8.10 -5.96 27.43
CA ILE A 513 -6.90 -5.42 26.80
C ILE A 513 -5.71 -5.92 27.60
N HIS A 514 -4.83 -6.70 26.94
CA HIS A 514 -3.69 -7.29 27.61
C HIS A 514 -2.82 -6.21 28.27
N HIS A 515 -2.30 -6.47 29.45
CA HIS A 515 -1.59 -5.47 30.27
C HIS A 515 -0.33 -4.93 29.58
N GLU A 516 0.39 -5.75 28.82
CA GLU A 516 1.57 -5.36 28.03
C GLU A 516 1.25 -4.57 26.76
N THR A 517 -0.04 -4.43 26.40
CA THR A 517 -0.40 -3.69 25.19
C THR A 517 -0.20 -2.19 25.40
N PRO A 518 0.60 -1.51 24.56
CA PRO A 518 0.82 -0.08 24.67
C PRO A 518 -0.50 0.70 24.58
N ASN A 519 -0.67 1.69 25.44
CA ASN A 519 -1.92 2.44 25.54
C ASN A 519 -1.93 3.74 24.74
N LEU A 520 -0.78 4.46 24.74
CA LEU A 520 -0.63 5.73 24.03
C LEU A 520 -0.14 5.49 22.61
N LEU A 521 -1.05 5.56 21.65
CA LEU A 521 -0.80 5.20 20.27
C LEU A 521 -1.13 6.35 19.32
N ARG A 522 -0.60 6.27 18.13
CA ARG A 522 -0.86 7.17 17.03
C ARG A 522 -1.39 6.37 15.83
N GLY A 523 -2.51 6.80 15.25
CA GLY A 523 -3.18 6.11 14.15
C GLY A 523 -4.61 6.60 14.02
N ASP A 524 -5.50 5.79 13.40
CA ASP A 524 -6.90 6.13 13.19
C ASP A 524 -7.84 5.34 14.12
N PRO A 525 -8.21 5.91 15.28
CA PRO A 525 -9.15 5.27 16.20
C PRO A 525 -10.58 5.17 15.63
N GLY A 526 -10.96 6.03 14.66
CA GLY A 526 -12.26 6.01 14.00
C GLY A 526 -12.43 4.74 13.16
N ARG A 527 -11.42 4.37 12.41
CA ARG A 527 -11.45 3.14 11.59
C ARG A 527 -11.33 1.87 12.43
N ILE A 528 -10.51 1.89 13.48
CA ILE A 528 -10.50 0.80 14.48
C ILE A 528 -11.88 0.61 15.09
N ARG A 529 -12.56 1.70 15.50
CA ARG A 529 -13.94 1.70 16.01
C ARG A 529 -14.90 1.08 15.01
N GLN A 530 -14.82 1.45 13.73
CA GLN A 530 -15.68 0.96 12.66
C GLN A 530 -15.57 -0.56 12.49
N ILE A 531 -14.34 -1.10 12.50
CA ILE A 531 -14.12 -2.56 12.40
C ILE A 531 -14.68 -3.26 13.65
N ILE A 532 -14.36 -2.79 14.85
CA ILE A 532 -14.84 -3.39 16.10
C ILE A 532 -16.37 -3.41 16.13
N LEU A 533 -17.03 -2.29 15.78
CA LEU A 533 -18.50 -2.21 15.73
C LEU A 533 -19.10 -3.20 14.74
N ASN A 534 -18.52 -3.31 13.55
CA ASN A 534 -19.00 -4.26 12.55
C ASN A 534 -18.87 -5.72 13.04
N LEU A 535 -17.71 -6.10 13.58
CA LEU A 535 -17.46 -7.46 14.06
C LEU A 535 -18.33 -7.79 15.29
N THR A 536 -18.47 -6.86 16.25
CA THR A 536 -19.29 -7.05 17.45
C THR A 536 -20.79 -7.09 17.14
N ASN A 537 -21.26 -6.26 16.21
CA ASN A 537 -22.66 -6.29 15.76
C ASN A 537 -22.98 -7.62 15.06
N ASN A 538 -22.06 -8.15 14.24
CA ASN A 538 -22.22 -9.46 13.65
C ASN A 538 -22.24 -10.56 14.71
N ALA A 539 -21.36 -10.51 15.71
CA ALA A 539 -21.35 -11.45 16.81
C ALA A 539 -22.69 -11.44 17.58
N ILE A 540 -23.24 -10.24 17.91
CA ILE A 540 -24.54 -10.10 18.58
C ILE A 540 -25.68 -10.61 17.68
N LYS A 541 -25.62 -10.35 16.39
CA LYS A 541 -26.61 -10.79 15.40
C LYS A 541 -26.72 -12.31 15.34
N PHE A 542 -25.60 -13.02 15.31
CA PHE A 542 -25.51 -14.47 15.09
C PHE A 542 -25.40 -15.30 16.37
N THR A 543 -25.39 -14.67 17.53
CA THR A 543 -25.46 -15.32 18.84
C THR A 543 -26.86 -15.13 19.43
N ASP A 544 -27.55 -16.22 19.73
CA ASP A 544 -28.87 -16.15 20.40
C ASP A 544 -28.72 -16.24 21.91
N LYS A 545 -27.82 -17.03 22.44
CA LYS A 545 -27.48 -17.19 23.86
C LYS A 545 -26.00 -17.49 24.01
N GLY A 546 -25.42 -17.09 25.14
CA GLY A 546 -24.01 -17.33 25.46
C GLY A 546 -23.24 -16.03 25.68
N GLU A 547 -22.01 -15.98 25.20
CA GLU A 547 -21.13 -14.84 25.44
C GLU A 547 -20.46 -14.31 24.17
N ILE A 548 -20.08 -13.04 24.22
CA ILE A 548 -19.23 -12.36 23.24
C ILE A 548 -18.04 -11.76 23.99
N HIS A 549 -16.84 -12.03 23.50
CA HIS A 549 -15.61 -11.56 24.11
C HIS A 549 -14.71 -10.83 23.11
N LEU A 550 -14.41 -9.54 23.36
CA LEU A 550 -13.43 -8.77 22.61
C LEU A 550 -12.08 -8.81 23.35
N ARG A 551 -11.04 -9.26 22.67
CA ARG A 551 -9.67 -9.30 23.17
C ARG A 551 -8.74 -8.44 22.31
N VAL A 552 -7.86 -7.65 22.97
CA VAL A 552 -6.89 -6.79 22.30
C VAL A 552 -5.50 -7.06 22.89
N PHE A 553 -4.52 -7.34 22.03
CA PHE A 553 -3.14 -7.60 22.45
C PHE A 553 -2.12 -7.26 21.35
N SER A 554 -0.87 -7.05 21.73
CA SER A 554 0.23 -6.86 20.79
C SER A 554 0.75 -8.20 20.26
N THR A 555 1.00 -8.30 18.95
CA THR A 555 1.58 -9.50 18.33
C THR A 555 3.05 -9.29 17.97
N GLU A 556 3.40 -8.09 17.54
CA GLU A 556 4.76 -7.74 17.11
C GLU A 556 5.06 -6.31 17.54
N GLU A 557 6.28 -6.09 18.02
CA GLU A 557 6.80 -4.76 18.32
C GLU A 557 8.13 -4.55 17.59
N GLN A 558 8.22 -3.49 16.79
CA GLN A 558 9.42 -3.11 16.06
C GLN A 558 9.70 -1.61 16.25
N GLY A 559 10.57 -1.29 17.20
CA GLY A 559 10.91 0.09 17.51
C GLY A 559 9.69 0.90 17.95
N ARG A 560 9.30 1.91 17.14
CA ARG A 560 8.11 2.74 17.43
C ARG A 560 6.79 2.11 16.97
N HIS A 561 6.82 1.09 16.15
CA HIS A 561 5.62 0.46 15.62
C HIS A 561 5.23 -0.75 16.45
N VAL A 562 3.93 -0.88 16.68
CA VAL A 562 3.32 -2.02 17.34
C VAL A 562 2.17 -2.54 16.49
N LYS A 563 2.16 -3.84 16.25
CA LYS A 563 1.07 -4.52 15.57
C LYS A 563 0.11 -5.07 16.60
N LEU A 564 -1.07 -4.49 16.66
CA LEU A 564 -2.12 -4.92 17.56
C LEU A 564 -3.03 -5.94 16.87
N ARG A 565 -3.50 -6.91 17.63
CA ARG A 565 -4.52 -7.87 17.23
C ARG A 565 -5.76 -7.68 18.09
N PHE A 566 -6.89 -7.58 17.40
CA PHE A 566 -8.23 -7.48 17.96
C PHE A 566 -8.99 -8.75 17.61
N GLU A 567 -9.55 -9.43 18.59
CA GLU A 567 -10.29 -10.68 18.42
C GLU A 567 -11.69 -10.50 19.01
N VAL A 568 -12.71 -10.78 18.22
CA VAL A 568 -14.11 -10.84 18.67
C VAL A 568 -14.54 -12.30 18.60
N LYS A 569 -14.64 -12.92 19.74
CA LYS A 569 -15.12 -14.30 19.90
C LYS A 569 -16.59 -14.31 20.26
N ASP A 570 -17.37 -15.12 19.59
CA ASP A 570 -18.76 -15.40 19.88
C ASP A 570 -19.00 -16.91 20.09
N THR A 571 -20.09 -17.22 20.75
CA THR A 571 -20.58 -18.60 20.96
C THR A 571 -21.82 -18.88 20.09
N GLY A 572 -21.92 -18.24 18.94
CA GLY A 572 -23.05 -18.34 18.02
C GLY A 572 -23.04 -19.60 17.14
N VAL A 573 -23.78 -19.51 16.06
CA VAL A 573 -23.98 -20.65 15.12
C VAL A 573 -22.71 -21.12 14.41
N GLY A 574 -21.64 -20.33 14.41
CA GLY A 574 -20.41 -20.62 13.67
C GLY A 574 -20.56 -20.50 12.16
N ILE A 575 -19.47 -20.80 11.44
CA ILE A 575 -19.37 -20.66 9.99
C ILE A 575 -18.80 -21.95 9.42
N PRO A 576 -19.48 -22.58 8.45
CA PRO A 576 -18.97 -23.73 7.71
C PRO A 576 -17.64 -23.45 7.02
N ASP A 577 -16.79 -24.47 6.88
CA ASP A 577 -15.43 -24.35 6.33
C ASP A 577 -15.40 -23.79 4.91
N ASP A 578 -16.36 -24.20 4.08
CA ASP A 578 -16.51 -23.78 2.68
C ASP A 578 -16.91 -22.31 2.50
N LYS A 579 -17.40 -21.66 3.58
CA LYS A 579 -17.87 -20.28 3.53
C LYS A 579 -16.90 -19.26 4.15
N ARG A 580 -15.83 -19.72 4.82
CA ARG A 580 -14.91 -18.82 5.56
C ARG A 580 -14.23 -17.77 4.69
N ASP A 581 -13.83 -18.11 3.50
CA ASP A 581 -13.15 -17.19 2.59
C ASP A 581 -14.16 -16.26 1.87
N ILE A 582 -15.36 -16.79 1.60
CA ILE A 582 -16.39 -16.11 0.82
C ILE A 582 -17.03 -14.95 1.61
N ILE A 583 -17.10 -15.03 2.95
CA ILE A 583 -17.75 -13.98 3.79
C ILE A 583 -17.07 -12.62 3.72
N PHE A 584 -15.81 -12.55 3.28
CA PHE A 584 -15.08 -11.31 3.07
C PHE A 584 -15.23 -10.73 1.66
N GLU A 585 -15.92 -11.43 0.74
CA GLU A 585 -16.20 -10.92 -0.59
C GLU A 585 -17.36 -9.93 -0.58
N SER A 586 -17.23 -8.86 -1.36
CA SER A 586 -18.23 -7.80 -1.42
C SER A 586 -19.54 -8.30 -2.02
N PHE A 587 -20.67 -7.88 -1.44
CA PHE A 587 -22.03 -8.24 -1.87
C PHE A 587 -22.39 -9.74 -1.78
N LYS A 588 -21.50 -10.61 -1.29
CA LYS A 588 -21.82 -12.02 -1.07
C LYS A 588 -22.38 -12.23 0.34
N GLN A 589 -23.50 -12.94 0.42
CA GLN A 589 -24.14 -13.35 1.67
C GLN A 589 -24.30 -14.86 1.65
N SER A 590 -24.07 -15.49 2.79
CA SER A 590 -23.94 -16.96 2.88
C SER A 590 -25.25 -17.73 2.67
N ASP A 591 -26.44 -17.13 2.80
CA ASP A 591 -27.75 -17.81 2.55
C ASP A 591 -28.91 -16.83 2.40
N SER A 592 -29.79 -17.07 1.41
CA SER A 592 -31.01 -16.34 1.14
C SER A 592 -32.11 -16.52 2.22
N SER A 593 -31.99 -17.54 3.09
CA SER A 593 -32.92 -17.80 4.20
C SER A 593 -32.61 -16.93 5.43
N ILE A 594 -31.33 -16.65 5.67
CA ILE A 594 -30.84 -15.80 6.78
C ILE A 594 -31.11 -14.32 6.48
N THR A 595 -31.12 -13.93 5.21
CA THR A 595 -31.42 -12.57 4.75
C THR A 595 -32.81 -12.07 5.13
N ARG A 596 -33.82 -12.95 5.15
CA ARG A 596 -35.21 -12.63 5.55
C ARG A 596 -35.35 -12.35 7.04
N LYS A 597 -34.48 -12.92 7.89
CA LYS A 597 -34.57 -12.81 9.36
C LYS A 597 -33.68 -11.73 9.96
N TYR A 598 -32.54 -11.41 9.32
CA TYR A 598 -31.51 -10.57 9.96
C TYR A 598 -30.93 -9.43 9.11
N GLY A 599 -31.26 -9.29 7.83
CA GLY A 599 -30.86 -8.16 6.94
C GLY A 599 -29.37 -7.80 6.96
N GLY A 600 -28.87 -7.17 5.90
CA GLY A 600 -27.49 -6.63 5.86
C GLY A 600 -27.10 -6.26 4.44
N THR A 601 -26.13 -5.36 4.26
CA THR A 601 -25.61 -4.91 2.95
C THR A 601 -24.67 -5.92 2.29
N GLY A 602 -24.05 -6.81 3.07
CA GLY A 602 -22.95 -7.67 2.61
C GLY A 602 -21.64 -6.92 2.39
N LEU A 603 -21.56 -5.65 2.79
CA LEU A 603 -20.38 -4.80 2.61
C LEU A 603 -19.52 -4.71 3.88
N GLY A 604 -20.09 -4.88 5.07
CA GLY A 604 -19.38 -4.61 6.31
C GLY A 604 -18.06 -5.38 6.48
N LEU A 605 -18.03 -6.71 6.24
CA LEU A 605 -16.82 -7.51 6.37
C LEU A 605 -15.78 -7.18 5.28
N SER A 606 -16.21 -6.91 4.05
CA SER A 606 -15.31 -6.50 2.97
C SER A 606 -14.71 -5.11 3.23
N ILE A 607 -15.49 -4.17 3.77
CA ILE A 607 -14.99 -2.87 4.23
C ILE A 607 -13.98 -3.08 5.37
N SER A 608 -14.33 -3.90 6.38
CA SER A 608 -13.41 -4.20 7.49
C SER A 608 -12.09 -4.80 7.03
N LYS A 609 -12.11 -5.69 6.03
CA LYS A 609 -10.90 -6.27 5.43
C LYS A 609 -10.03 -5.20 4.80
N LYS A 610 -10.64 -4.35 4.02
CA LYS A 610 -9.93 -3.27 3.33
C LYS A 610 -9.37 -2.24 4.32
N LEU A 611 -10.13 -1.88 5.38
CA LEU A 611 -9.65 -1.00 6.46
C LEU A 611 -8.46 -1.61 7.21
N ALA A 612 -8.53 -2.88 7.57
CA ALA A 612 -7.41 -3.57 8.23
C ALA A 612 -6.17 -3.57 7.34
N GLN A 613 -6.32 -3.83 6.03
CA GLN A 613 -5.24 -3.76 5.05
C GLN A 613 -4.65 -2.35 4.88
N LEU A 614 -5.46 -1.28 4.91
CA LEU A 614 -4.99 0.11 4.90
C LEU A 614 -4.16 0.44 6.16
N MET A 615 -4.50 -0.15 7.31
CA MET A 615 -3.73 -0.04 8.55
C MET A 615 -2.52 -1.01 8.62
N ASN A 616 -2.02 -1.50 7.48
CA ASN A 616 -0.89 -2.47 7.41
C ASN A 616 -1.13 -3.76 8.22
N GLY A 617 -2.39 -4.12 8.39
CA GLY A 617 -2.83 -5.32 9.08
C GLY A 617 -3.54 -6.31 8.13
N ASP A 618 -4.24 -7.25 8.74
CA ASP A 618 -5.07 -8.22 8.05
C ASP A 618 -6.30 -8.56 8.90
N ILE A 619 -7.28 -9.25 8.31
CA ILE A 619 -8.49 -9.72 8.98
C ILE A 619 -8.76 -11.17 8.61
N GLY A 620 -9.27 -11.92 9.55
CA GLY A 620 -9.63 -13.32 9.31
C GLY A 620 -10.67 -13.82 10.32
N VAL A 621 -11.02 -15.11 10.15
CA VAL A 621 -11.96 -15.79 11.03
C VAL A 621 -11.46 -17.20 11.37
N ILE A 622 -11.66 -17.61 12.59
CA ILE A 622 -11.51 -18.98 13.07
C ILE A 622 -12.89 -19.39 13.58
N SER A 623 -13.51 -20.37 12.92
CA SER A 623 -14.88 -20.75 13.24
C SER A 623 -15.11 -22.24 13.03
N SER A 624 -16.07 -22.80 13.74
CA SER A 624 -16.59 -24.14 13.50
C SER A 624 -18.11 -24.09 13.67
N GLU A 625 -18.82 -24.74 12.78
CA GLU A 625 -20.29 -24.79 12.82
C GLU A 625 -20.79 -25.32 14.17
N GLY A 626 -21.72 -24.61 14.80
CA GLY A 626 -22.27 -24.95 16.13
C GLY A 626 -21.38 -24.62 17.33
N LYS A 627 -20.13 -24.12 17.13
CA LYS A 627 -19.17 -23.81 18.21
C LYS A 627 -18.83 -22.31 18.34
N GLY A 628 -19.44 -21.47 17.50
CA GLY A 628 -19.18 -20.05 17.43
C GLY A 628 -18.02 -19.69 16.52
N SER A 629 -17.67 -18.41 16.51
CA SER A 629 -16.62 -17.83 15.67
C SER A 629 -15.69 -16.93 16.46
N THR A 630 -14.47 -16.79 15.97
CA THR A 630 -13.51 -15.79 16.41
C THR A 630 -13.06 -14.99 15.19
N PHE A 631 -13.64 -13.81 15.02
CA PHE A 631 -13.19 -12.85 14.03
C PHE A 631 -12.01 -12.07 14.60
N TRP A 632 -10.99 -11.88 13.79
CA TRP A 632 -9.83 -11.11 14.23
C TRP A 632 -9.35 -10.17 13.13
N PHE A 633 -8.82 -9.04 13.54
CA PHE A 633 -8.05 -8.17 12.64
C PHE A 633 -6.80 -7.66 13.33
N THR A 634 -5.84 -7.24 12.51
CA THR A 634 -4.61 -6.61 12.99
C THR A 634 -4.49 -5.20 12.41
N ALA A 635 -3.81 -4.33 13.15
CA ALA A 635 -3.47 -2.98 12.71
C ALA A 635 -2.05 -2.64 13.18
N LEU A 636 -1.27 -2.02 12.31
CA LEU A 636 0.04 -1.47 12.65
C LEU A 636 -0.12 -0.02 13.10
N LEU A 637 0.25 0.26 14.33
CA LEU A 637 0.12 1.57 14.96
C LEU A 637 1.48 2.08 15.42
N GLU A 638 1.60 3.37 15.64
CA GLU A 638 2.81 4.00 16.13
C GLU A 638 2.67 4.33 17.62
N LYS A 639 3.71 4.07 18.43
CA LYS A 639 3.74 4.48 19.84
C LYS A 639 4.03 5.98 19.91
N GLN A 640 3.37 6.69 20.83
CA GLN A 640 3.63 8.12 21.04
C GLN A 640 5.04 8.34 21.64
N GLU A 641 5.68 9.46 21.32
CA GLU A 641 7.06 9.75 21.72
C GLU A 641 7.23 9.92 23.24
N ASN A 642 6.23 10.45 23.93
CA ASN A 642 6.25 10.67 25.38
C ASN A 642 5.53 9.51 26.10
N GLN A 643 6.19 8.37 26.24
CA GLN A 643 5.69 7.23 27.00
C GLN A 643 5.94 7.38 28.51
N TYR A 644 5.40 8.38 29.15
CA TYR A 644 5.14 8.24 30.56
C TYR A 644 3.69 7.81 30.74
N GLU A 645 3.45 6.51 30.52
CA GLU A 645 2.26 5.89 31.08
C GLU A 645 2.49 5.92 32.60
N ILE A 646 1.91 6.89 33.28
CA ILE A 646 1.78 6.79 34.71
C ILE A 646 0.73 5.67 34.89
N GLU A 647 1.21 4.42 35.04
CA GLU A 647 0.35 3.40 35.65
C GLU A 647 -0.23 4.04 36.90
N PRO A 648 -1.56 3.87 37.13
CA PRO A 648 -2.11 4.32 38.40
C PRO A 648 -1.19 3.78 39.49
N PRO A 649 -0.70 4.64 40.40
CA PRO A 649 0.24 4.22 41.40
C PRO A 649 -0.34 2.97 42.06
N PRO A 650 0.49 1.92 42.35
CA PRO A 650 0.00 0.76 43.06
C PRO A 650 -0.79 1.28 44.23
N LEU A 651 -2.06 0.90 44.34
CA LEU A 651 -3.01 1.37 45.35
C LEU A 651 -2.25 1.53 46.65
N THR A 652 -1.95 2.78 47.07
CA THR A 652 -1.23 3.03 48.32
C THR A 652 -2.05 2.43 49.44
N GLY A 653 -1.64 1.26 49.96
CA GLY A 653 -2.36 0.49 50.99
C GLY A 653 -3.10 -0.75 50.50
N THR A 654 -2.95 -1.21 49.24
CA THR A 654 -3.64 -2.43 48.76
C THR A 654 -2.69 -3.60 48.47
N ARG A 655 -1.38 -3.46 48.53
CA ARG A 655 -0.42 -4.58 48.34
C ARG A 655 -0.65 -5.79 49.25
N ASP A 656 -1.41 -5.59 50.38
CA ASP A 656 -1.77 -6.63 51.32
C ASP A 656 -3.27 -6.90 51.37
N LYS A 657 -4.05 -6.35 50.40
CA LYS A 657 -5.52 -6.50 50.37
C LYS A 657 -5.90 -7.78 49.65
N ARG A 658 -6.91 -8.48 50.22
CA ARG A 658 -7.38 -9.77 49.74
C ARG A 658 -8.84 -9.67 49.31
N PHE A 659 -9.09 -10.11 48.09
CA PHE A 659 -10.41 -10.08 47.49
C PHE A 659 -10.94 -11.48 47.17
N LEU A 660 -12.24 -11.66 47.24
CA LEU A 660 -12.94 -12.83 46.70
C LEU A 660 -13.72 -12.42 45.49
N VAL A 661 -13.54 -13.07 44.37
CA VAL A 661 -14.29 -12.87 43.15
C VAL A 661 -15.21 -14.08 42.92
N VAL A 662 -16.52 -13.81 42.74
CA VAL A 662 -17.54 -14.82 42.54
C VAL A 662 -18.28 -14.53 41.24
N ASP A 663 -18.09 -15.38 40.25
CA ASP A 663 -18.72 -15.24 38.94
C ASP A 663 -18.80 -16.62 38.26
N GLU A 664 -19.93 -16.99 37.68
CA GLU A 664 -20.09 -18.28 36.98
C GLU A 664 -19.35 -18.29 35.62
N ASN A 665 -19.09 -17.10 35.09
CA ASN A 665 -18.41 -16.96 33.81
C ASN A 665 -16.88 -16.93 33.99
N ARG A 666 -16.20 -17.98 33.48
CA ARG A 666 -14.74 -18.11 33.57
C ARG A 666 -13.98 -16.99 32.87
N THR A 667 -14.56 -16.41 31.80
CA THR A 667 -13.98 -15.26 31.10
C THR A 667 -13.98 -14.03 31.99
N SER A 668 -15.12 -13.74 32.65
CA SER A 668 -15.25 -12.65 33.63
C SER A 668 -14.30 -12.84 34.81
N LEU A 669 -14.24 -14.05 35.38
CA LEU A 669 -13.30 -14.37 36.46
C LEU A 669 -11.85 -14.05 36.08
N ARG A 670 -11.42 -14.55 34.92
CA ARG A 670 -10.05 -14.31 34.43
C ARG A 670 -9.76 -12.82 34.27
N ILE A 671 -10.67 -12.03 33.72
CA ILE A 671 -10.51 -10.58 33.53
C ILE A 671 -10.37 -9.88 34.88
N LEU A 672 -11.30 -10.16 35.83
CA LEU A 672 -11.29 -9.54 37.15
C LEU A 672 -10.05 -9.90 37.96
N THR A 673 -9.68 -11.17 37.98
CA THR A 673 -8.45 -11.63 38.67
C THR A 673 -7.21 -11.05 38.03
N GLY A 674 -7.14 -10.94 36.69
CA GLY A 674 -6.02 -10.28 36.00
C GLY A 674 -5.89 -8.79 36.35
N TYR A 675 -7.01 -8.09 36.60
CA TYR A 675 -6.95 -6.71 37.09
C TYR A 675 -6.40 -6.65 38.51
N LEU A 676 -6.89 -7.50 39.43
CA LEU A 676 -6.42 -7.56 40.81
C LEU A 676 -4.93 -7.95 40.90
N GLU A 677 -4.52 -8.93 40.11
CA GLU A 677 -3.10 -9.35 40.02
C GLU A 677 -2.21 -8.19 39.55
N SER A 678 -2.64 -7.45 38.49
CA SER A 678 -1.88 -6.32 38.00
C SER A 678 -1.75 -5.16 39.00
N TRP A 679 -2.64 -5.07 39.98
CA TRP A 679 -2.57 -4.10 41.08
C TRP A 679 -1.84 -4.66 42.31
N GLY A 680 -1.32 -5.90 42.26
CA GLY A 680 -0.59 -6.55 43.34
C GLY A 680 -1.48 -6.96 44.51
N CYS A 681 -2.78 -7.22 44.28
CA CYS A 681 -3.73 -7.68 45.29
C CYS A 681 -3.73 -9.19 45.36
N ALA A 682 -3.93 -9.73 46.58
CA ALA A 682 -4.23 -11.16 46.80
C ALA A 682 -5.70 -11.43 46.48
N PHE A 683 -6.02 -12.53 45.84
CA PHE A 683 -7.39 -12.90 45.55
C PHE A 683 -7.61 -14.41 45.53
N ASP A 684 -8.88 -14.78 45.75
CA ASP A 684 -9.43 -16.10 45.45
C ASP A 684 -10.58 -15.93 44.46
N ALA A 685 -10.81 -16.89 43.59
CA ALA A 685 -11.87 -16.89 42.58
C ALA A 685 -12.69 -18.18 42.66
N VAL A 686 -14.02 -18.05 42.64
CA VAL A 686 -14.94 -19.20 42.74
C VAL A 686 -16.10 -19.03 41.76
N GLU A 687 -16.61 -20.14 41.25
CA GLU A 687 -17.68 -20.16 40.24
C GLU A 687 -19.11 -20.22 40.85
N SER A 688 -19.25 -20.46 42.15
CA SER A 688 -20.54 -20.64 42.79
C SER A 688 -20.66 -19.92 44.14
N GLY A 689 -21.91 -19.58 44.50
CA GLY A 689 -22.22 -18.97 45.79
C GLY A 689 -21.93 -19.88 47.01
N GLU A 690 -22.06 -21.20 46.87
CA GLU A 690 -21.77 -22.16 47.90
C GLU A 690 -20.26 -22.21 48.23
N GLU A 691 -19.42 -22.20 47.17
CA GLU A 691 -17.97 -22.10 47.33
C GLU A 691 -17.58 -20.79 47.96
N ALA A 692 -18.19 -19.67 47.53
CA ALA A 692 -17.92 -18.37 48.10
C ALA A 692 -18.14 -18.37 49.65
N MET A 693 -19.27 -18.92 50.09
CA MET A 693 -19.55 -19.05 51.55
C MET A 693 -18.54 -19.92 52.28
N LYS A 694 -18.08 -21.02 51.68
CA LYS A 694 -17.03 -21.89 52.23
C LYS A 694 -15.71 -21.14 52.37
N PHE A 695 -15.29 -20.43 51.30
CA PHE A 695 -14.04 -19.65 51.32
C PHE A 695 -14.11 -18.51 52.33
N MET A 696 -15.17 -17.76 52.40
CA MET A 696 -15.37 -16.67 53.37
C MET A 696 -15.32 -17.16 54.81
N ARG A 697 -16.05 -18.23 55.14
CA ARG A 697 -16.07 -18.82 56.47
C ARG A 697 -14.73 -19.43 56.88
N ARG A 698 -13.99 -19.97 55.91
CA ARG A 698 -12.62 -20.46 56.14
C ARG A 698 -11.69 -19.30 56.41
N ALA A 699 -11.67 -18.28 55.58
CA ALA A 699 -10.88 -17.08 55.75
C ALA A 699 -11.14 -16.37 57.11
N ALA A 700 -12.41 -16.32 57.52
CA ALA A 700 -12.78 -15.78 58.85
C ALA A 700 -12.25 -16.65 60.02
N ARG A 701 -12.29 -17.99 59.89
CA ARG A 701 -11.75 -18.91 60.90
C ARG A 701 -10.23 -18.81 61.01
N ASP A 702 -9.55 -18.65 59.87
CA ASP A 702 -8.11 -18.56 59.76
C ASP A 702 -7.57 -17.15 60.15
N ASN A 703 -8.48 -16.24 60.55
CA ASN A 703 -8.22 -14.85 60.95
C ASN A 703 -7.57 -14.00 59.80
N ILE A 704 -7.89 -14.35 58.54
CA ILE A 704 -7.44 -13.67 57.34
C ILE A 704 -8.66 -13.36 56.45
N PRO A 705 -9.58 -12.45 56.92
CA PRO A 705 -10.80 -12.15 56.19
C PRO A 705 -10.51 -11.43 54.87
N TYR A 706 -11.46 -11.49 53.94
CA TYR A 706 -11.38 -10.72 52.72
C TYR A 706 -11.71 -9.24 53.01
N ASP A 707 -10.98 -8.33 52.36
CA ASP A 707 -11.19 -6.89 52.45
C ASP A 707 -12.40 -6.43 51.64
N ALA A 708 -12.77 -7.12 50.56
CA ALA A 708 -14.01 -6.99 49.86
C ALA A 708 -14.32 -8.25 49.03
N VAL A 709 -15.62 -8.43 48.71
CA VAL A 709 -16.11 -9.50 47.84
C VAL A 709 -16.77 -8.92 46.62
N ILE A 710 -16.37 -9.35 45.45
CA ILE A 710 -16.92 -8.94 44.16
C ILE A 710 -17.84 -10.08 43.71
N LEU A 711 -19.15 -9.77 43.59
CA LEU A 711 -20.20 -10.75 43.31
C LEU A 711 -20.86 -10.46 41.97
N ASP A 712 -20.98 -11.46 41.12
CA ASP A 712 -21.90 -11.34 39.95
C ASP A 712 -23.37 -11.54 40.43
N MET A 713 -24.29 -10.86 39.78
CA MET A 713 -25.72 -10.99 40.02
C MET A 713 -26.20 -12.41 39.65
N ARG A 714 -25.71 -12.98 38.58
CA ARG A 714 -26.04 -14.33 38.09
C ARG A 714 -24.90 -15.28 38.47
N ILE A 715 -25.20 -16.11 39.47
CA ILE A 715 -24.30 -17.14 39.98
C ILE A 715 -25.09 -18.44 40.02
N THR A 716 -24.46 -19.53 39.66
CA THR A 716 -25.08 -20.87 39.72
C THR A 716 -25.46 -21.26 41.13
N GLY A 717 -26.70 -21.69 41.31
CA GLY A 717 -27.30 -22.16 42.59
C GLY A 717 -27.93 -21.06 43.42
N ILE A 718 -27.27 -20.00 43.80
CA ILE A 718 -27.74 -18.88 44.63
C ILE A 718 -27.55 -17.58 43.87
N LYS A 719 -28.61 -16.74 43.72
CA LYS A 719 -28.44 -15.44 43.11
C LYS A 719 -27.53 -14.53 43.92
N GLY A 720 -26.79 -13.63 43.20
CA GLY A 720 -25.82 -12.74 43.87
C GLY A 720 -26.42 -11.85 44.95
N ASP A 721 -27.66 -11.36 44.75
CA ASP A 721 -28.41 -10.57 45.78
C ASP A 721 -28.81 -11.41 46.98
N GLU A 722 -29.19 -12.67 46.78
CA GLU A 722 -29.50 -13.62 47.87
C GLU A 722 -28.24 -14.00 48.62
N LEU A 723 -27.12 -14.29 47.90
CA LEU A 723 -25.85 -14.54 48.52
C LEU A 723 -25.34 -13.32 49.31
N GLY A 724 -25.49 -12.12 48.76
CA GLY A 724 -25.13 -10.89 49.49
C GLY A 724 -25.90 -10.73 50.76
N LYS A 725 -27.23 -11.03 50.73
CA LYS A 725 -28.07 -11.02 51.92
C LYS A 725 -27.63 -12.06 52.96
N MET A 726 -27.31 -13.30 52.53
CA MET A 726 -26.81 -14.36 53.43
C MET A 726 -25.48 -13.93 54.09
N ILE A 727 -24.58 -13.28 53.34
CA ILE A 727 -23.32 -12.77 53.92
C ILE A 727 -23.57 -11.67 54.92
N LYS A 728 -24.53 -10.77 54.69
CA LYS A 728 -24.88 -9.65 55.58
C LYS A 728 -25.64 -10.10 56.80
N ASP A 729 -26.40 -11.18 56.72
CA ASP A 729 -27.11 -11.80 57.84
C ASP A 729 -26.20 -12.66 58.73
N ASP A 730 -25.03 -13.10 58.24
CA ASP A 730 -24.02 -13.89 59.00
C ASP A 730 -23.22 -12.99 59.96
N PRO A 731 -23.30 -13.21 61.29
CA PRO A 731 -22.66 -12.35 62.29
C PRO A 731 -21.14 -12.19 62.11
N VAL A 732 -20.47 -13.19 61.55
CA VAL A 732 -19.02 -13.20 61.34
C VAL A 732 -18.65 -12.49 60.03
N LEU A 733 -19.47 -12.61 58.97
CA LEU A 733 -19.17 -12.14 57.64
C LEU A 733 -19.76 -10.77 57.29
N LYS A 734 -20.75 -10.29 58.08
CA LYS A 734 -21.53 -9.06 57.82
C LYS A 734 -20.65 -7.80 57.63
N GLY A 735 -19.47 -7.76 58.23
CA GLY A 735 -18.53 -6.64 58.13
C GLY A 735 -17.83 -6.51 56.78
N THR A 736 -17.78 -7.58 55.97
CA THR A 736 -17.09 -7.58 54.66
C THR A 736 -17.87 -6.74 53.63
N PRO A 737 -17.25 -5.75 53.00
CA PRO A 737 -17.85 -4.99 51.89
C PRO A 737 -18.17 -5.91 50.71
N LEU A 738 -19.34 -5.66 50.11
CA LEU A 738 -19.82 -6.37 48.96
C LEU A 738 -19.93 -5.42 47.76
N ILE A 739 -19.42 -5.82 46.60
CA ILE A 739 -19.48 -5.10 45.34
C ILE A 739 -20.34 -5.96 44.40
N MET A 740 -21.46 -5.47 43.95
CA MET A 740 -22.32 -6.16 43.02
C MET A 740 -21.93 -5.82 41.60
N LEU A 741 -21.74 -6.84 40.78
CA LEU A 741 -21.62 -6.73 39.34
C LEU A 741 -22.90 -7.25 38.67
N THR A 742 -23.39 -6.56 37.66
CA THR A 742 -24.60 -6.97 36.95
C THR A 742 -24.47 -6.73 35.45
N THR A 743 -25.09 -7.60 34.67
CA THR A 743 -25.28 -7.36 33.22
C THR A 743 -26.58 -6.52 32.99
N GLN A 744 -27.52 -6.45 33.94
CA GLN A 744 -28.77 -5.71 33.81
C GLN A 744 -28.86 -4.64 34.91
N GLY A 745 -28.68 -3.37 34.53
CA GLY A 745 -28.95 -2.23 35.43
C GLY A 745 -30.37 -1.69 35.21
N MET A 746 -31.33 -2.08 36.04
CA MET A 746 -32.65 -1.46 36.02
C MET A 746 -32.71 -0.25 36.95
N ARG A 747 -33.56 0.71 36.62
CA ARG A 747 -33.85 1.86 37.50
C ARG A 747 -34.35 1.35 38.84
N GLY A 748 -33.62 1.61 39.95
CA GLY A 748 -33.98 1.15 41.31
C GLY A 748 -33.15 -0.03 41.83
N ASP A 749 -32.40 -0.75 41.01
CA ASP A 749 -31.57 -1.89 41.47
C ASP A 749 -30.47 -1.45 42.44
N ALA A 750 -29.81 -0.32 42.20
CA ALA A 750 -28.83 0.24 43.11
C ALA A 750 -29.41 0.49 44.51
N SER A 751 -30.63 1.06 44.61
CA SER A 751 -31.33 1.29 45.88
C SER A 751 -31.74 -0.02 46.57
N ARG A 752 -32.01 -1.09 45.80
CA ARG A 752 -32.26 -2.43 46.34
C ARG A 752 -30.98 -3.05 46.90
N MET A 753 -29.87 -2.93 46.21
CA MET A 753 -28.54 -3.42 46.65
C MET A 753 -28.07 -2.67 47.89
N GLU A 754 -28.29 -1.36 47.97
CA GLU A 754 -28.02 -0.53 49.14
C GLU A 754 -28.80 -1.04 50.38
N LYS A 755 -30.08 -1.35 50.24
CA LYS A 755 -30.90 -1.91 51.34
C LYS A 755 -30.44 -3.28 51.84
N ILE A 756 -29.83 -4.10 50.97
CA ILE A 756 -29.21 -5.37 51.32
C ILE A 756 -27.87 -5.13 52.06
N GLY A 757 -27.23 -4.01 51.84
CA GLY A 757 -25.95 -3.64 52.44
C GLY A 757 -24.76 -3.79 51.55
N PHE A 758 -24.93 -3.75 50.20
CA PHE A 758 -23.83 -3.66 49.27
C PHE A 758 -23.15 -2.29 49.35
N ALA A 759 -21.86 -2.28 49.30
CA ALA A 759 -21.05 -1.07 49.32
C ALA A 759 -20.96 -0.44 47.90
N ALA A 760 -21.01 -1.26 46.85
CA ALA A 760 -20.99 -0.77 45.48
C ALA A 760 -21.85 -1.62 44.53
N TYR A 761 -22.26 -0.97 43.43
CA TYR A 761 -23.05 -1.55 42.34
C TYR A 761 -22.52 -1.08 40.99
N LEU A 762 -21.96 -1.99 40.18
CA LEU A 762 -21.39 -1.70 38.90
C LEU A 762 -22.00 -2.55 37.79
N THR A 763 -22.08 -2.01 36.57
CA THR A 763 -22.60 -2.72 35.40
C THR A 763 -21.47 -3.28 34.52
N LYS A 764 -21.61 -4.53 34.08
CA LYS A 764 -20.74 -5.14 33.06
C LYS A 764 -21.07 -4.55 31.67
N PRO A 765 -20.07 -4.38 30.77
CA PRO A 765 -18.65 -4.67 30.95
C PRO A 765 -17.95 -3.65 31.83
N ILE A 766 -17.02 -4.09 32.66
CA ILE A 766 -16.38 -3.27 33.68
C ILE A 766 -15.12 -2.65 33.12
N ARG A 767 -15.02 -1.31 33.19
CA ARG A 767 -13.79 -0.60 32.89
C ARG A 767 -12.77 -0.81 34.03
N ARG A 768 -11.51 -1.12 33.68
CA ARG A 768 -10.43 -1.31 34.65
C ARG A 768 -10.30 -0.14 35.62
N SER A 769 -10.34 1.10 35.11
CA SER A 769 -10.28 2.32 35.93
C SER A 769 -11.48 2.46 36.88
N LEU A 770 -12.71 2.16 36.40
CA LEU A 770 -13.90 2.25 37.22
C LEU A 770 -13.89 1.24 38.38
N LEU A 771 -13.42 0.02 38.13
CA LEU A 771 -13.26 -0.99 39.20
C LEU A 771 -12.20 -0.53 40.20
N TYR A 772 -11.08 0.01 39.71
CA TYR A 772 -10.02 0.55 40.57
C TYR A 772 -10.55 1.66 41.52
N ASP A 773 -11.17 2.68 40.93
CA ASP A 773 -11.73 3.82 41.67
C ASP A 773 -12.78 3.34 42.68
N CYS A 774 -13.64 2.39 42.29
CA CYS A 774 -14.63 1.77 43.18
C CYS A 774 -13.98 1.03 44.36
N LEU A 775 -12.94 0.23 44.11
CA LEU A 775 -12.23 -0.46 45.17
C LEU A 775 -11.53 0.51 46.13
N VAL A 776 -10.91 1.58 45.63
CA VAL A 776 -10.33 2.65 46.47
C VAL A 776 -11.36 3.27 47.37
N GLU A 777 -12.52 3.62 46.82
CA GLU A 777 -13.60 4.26 47.58
C GLU A 777 -14.22 3.34 48.62
N VAL A 778 -14.46 2.07 48.28
CA VAL A 778 -15.00 1.06 49.20
C VAL A 778 -14.02 0.80 50.34
N LEU A 779 -12.71 0.70 50.08
CA LEU A 779 -11.67 0.44 51.12
C LEU A 779 -11.38 1.68 51.98
N SER A 780 -11.47 2.90 51.41
CA SER A 780 -11.27 4.14 52.16
C SER A 780 -12.43 4.44 53.11
N SER A 781 -13.65 4.09 52.72
CA SER A 781 -14.86 4.25 53.53
C SER A 781 -14.83 3.43 54.84
N GLN A 782 -14.02 2.36 54.89
CA GLN A 782 -13.81 1.55 56.12
C GLN A 782 -12.95 2.24 57.17
N LYS A 783 -12.10 3.20 56.80
CA LYS A 783 -11.12 3.85 57.69
C LYS A 783 -11.68 5.10 58.41
N GLN A 784 -12.84 5.60 58.03
CA GLN A 784 -13.43 6.81 58.63
C GLN A 784 -14.39 6.46 59.74
N THR A 785 -13.91 6.66 61.01
CA THR A 785 -14.69 6.50 62.22
C THR A 785 -15.84 7.49 62.31
N GLU A 786 -17.08 6.98 62.41
CA GLU A 786 -18.26 7.43 63.14
C GLU A 786 -18.86 8.86 62.99
N LYS A 787 -18.45 9.74 62.05
CA LYS A 787 -19.09 11.08 62.10
C LYS A 787 -19.77 11.61 60.82
N VAL A 788 -19.74 10.88 59.70
CA VAL A 788 -20.60 11.27 58.54
C VAL A 788 -21.19 10.02 57.88
N LYS A 789 -22.28 9.49 58.39
CA LYS A 789 -23.10 8.50 57.67
C LYS A 789 -23.85 9.19 56.54
N LYS A 790 -23.30 9.26 55.34
CA LYS A 790 -24.08 9.12 54.13
C LYS A 790 -23.77 7.72 53.59
N ASN A 791 -24.59 6.71 54.00
CA ASN A 791 -24.63 5.40 53.36
C ASN A 791 -25.18 5.56 51.92
N GLN A 792 -24.42 6.08 51.01
CA GLN A 792 -24.77 6.03 49.59
C GLN A 792 -23.95 4.93 48.94
N ILE A 793 -24.66 3.99 48.29
CA ILE A 793 -23.97 2.93 47.52
C ILE A 793 -23.14 3.53 46.42
N VAL A 794 -21.90 3.10 46.27
CA VAL A 794 -21.00 3.54 45.21
C VAL A 794 -21.49 2.99 43.86
N THR A 795 -21.82 3.89 42.94
CA THR A 795 -22.29 3.55 41.58
C THR A 795 -21.43 4.22 40.54
N LYS A 796 -21.53 3.77 39.29
CA LYS A 796 -20.87 4.41 38.15
C LYS A 796 -21.10 5.94 38.15
N HIS A 797 -22.29 6.38 38.54
CA HIS A 797 -22.64 7.81 38.58
C HIS A 797 -21.98 8.52 39.78
N SER A 798 -22.01 7.93 40.99
CA SER A 798 -21.47 8.58 42.19
C SER A 798 -19.92 8.80 42.11
N VAL A 799 -19.20 7.86 41.55
CA VAL A 799 -17.74 8.00 41.33
C VAL A 799 -17.43 9.18 40.41
N TYR A 800 -18.26 9.37 39.37
CA TYR A 800 -18.06 10.48 38.44
C TYR A 800 -18.58 11.82 38.99
N ASP A 801 -19.73 11.81 39.72
CA ASP A 801 -20.40 13.03 40.24
C ASP A 801 -19.54 13.72 41.29
N GLU A 802 -18.88 13.02 42.19
CA GLU A 802 -17.99 13.63 43.20
C GLU A 802 -16.73 14.28 42.59
N ARG A 803 -16.22 13.71 41.54
CA ARG A 803 -15.11 14.30 40.80
C ARG A 803 -15.51 15.53 39.97
N ARG A 804 -16.69 15.50 39.35
CA ARG A 804 -17.21 16.56 38.49
C ARG A 804 -17.68 17.77 39.25
N SER A 805 -18.26 17.58 40.44
CA SER A 805 -18.72 18.69 41.29
C SER A 805 -17.61 19.59 41.78
N LYS A 806 -16.36 19.18 41.68
CA LYS A 806 -15.16 19.97 42.02
C LYS A 806 -14.60 20.75 40.85
N ILE A 807 -15.01 20.44 39.60
CA ILE A 807 -14.48 21.02 38.35
C ILE A 807 -15.31 22.21 37.95
N ARG A 808 -14.66 23.35 37.74
CA ARG A 808 -15.27 24.63 37.32
C ARG A 808 -14.96 24.94 35.86
N ILE A 809 -16.01 25.03 35.04
CA ILE A 809 -15.95 25.30 33.61
C ILE A 809 -16.38 26.74 33.34
N LEU A 810 -15.60 27.51 32.61
CA LEU A 810 -16.02 28.79 32.08
C LEU A 810 -16.60 28.61 30.67
N ILE A 811 -17.85 29.00 30.48
CA ILE A 811 -18.56 29.01 29.20
C ILE A 811 -18.49 30.42 28.63
N VAL A 812 -17.91 30.58 27.45
CA VAL A 812 -17.79 31.86 26.75
C VAL A 812 -18.55 31.77 25.43
N GLU A 813 -19.70 32.41 25.38
CA GLU A 813 -20.62 32.36 24.23
C GLU A 813 -21.50 33.64 24.26
N ASP A 814 -21.66 34.29 23.11
CA ASP A 814 -22.43 35.54 23.01
C ASP A 814 -23.92 35.32 22.85
N ASN A 815 -24.34 34.17 22.28
CA ASN A 815 -25.71 33.85 22.00
C ASN A 815 -26.40 33.21 23.21
N ILE A 816 -27.40 33.89 23.78
CA ILE A 816 -28.18 33.44 24.99
C ILE A 816 -28.83 32.06 24.78
N VAL A 817 -29.21 31.69 23.52
CA VAL A 817 -29.82 30.38 23.25
C VAL A 817 -28.77 29.28 23.36
N ASN A 818 -27.59 29.51 22.77
CA ASN A 818 -26.47 28.59 22.85
C ASN A 818 -25.94 28.46 24.29
N GLN A 819 -25.84 29.59 25.02
CA GLN A 819 -25.50 29.55 26.43
C GLN A 819 -26.43 28.60 27.20
N LYS A 820 -27.76 28.72 27.01
CA LYS A 820 -28.77 27.85 27.68
C LYS A 820 -28.64 26.38 27.29
N ILE A 821 -28.29 26.09 26.06
CA ILE A 821 -28.07 24.71 25.61
C ILE A 821 -26.81 24.13 26.28
N ILE A 822 -25.71 24.87 26.28
CA ILE A 822 -24.46 24.42 26.89
C ILE A 822 -24.65 24.28 28.41
N GLN A 823 -25.28 25.27 29.06
CA GLN A 823 -25.61 25.21 30.49
C GLN A 823 -26.35 23.90 30.85
N LYS A 824 -27.44 23.56 30.13
CA LYS A 824 -28.15 22.32 30.37
C LYS A 824 -27.33 21.05 30.17
N ILE A 825 -26.40 21.06 29.21
CA ILE A 825 -25.50 19.95 28.99
C ILE A 825 -24.52 19.82 30.17
N ILE A 826 -23.92 20.92 30.61
CA ILE A 826 -22.92 20.99 31.70
C ILE A 826 -23.57 20.65 33.05
N GLU A 827 -24.76 21.22 33.35
CA GLU A 827 -25.57 20.89 34.54
C GLU A 827 -25.92 19.41 34.60
N LYS A 828 -26.44 18.85 33.46
CA LYS A 828 -26.79 17.43 33.38
C LYS A 828 -25.58 16.51 33.53
N ALA A 829 -24.40 17.01 33.17
CA ALA A 829 -23.13 16.30 33.33
C ALA A 829 -22.54 16.42 34.77
N GLY A 830 -23.11 17.25 35.65
CA GLY A 830 -22.68 17.40 37.04
C GLY A 830 -21.51 18.34 37.28
N PHE A 831 -21.13 19.17 36.29
CA PHE A 831 -20.05 20.16 36.41
C PHE A 831 -20.54 21.50 36.95
N VAL A 832 -19.67 22.24 37.61
CA VAL A 832 -19.90 23.64 38.03
C VAL A 832 -19.45 24.56 36.89
N TYR A 833 -20.22 25.58 36.57
CA TYR A 833 -19.91 26.51 35.50
C TYR A 833 -20.09 27.96 35.86
N SER A 834 -19.47 28.86 35.12
CA SER A 834 -19.70 30.30 35.05
C SER A 834 -19.85 30.70 33.57
N ILE A 835 -20.47 31.85 33.30
CA ILE A 835 -20.72 32.34 31.95
C ILE A 835 -20.05 33.67 31.74
N ALA A 836 -19.49 33.83 30.53
CA ALA A 836 -19.04 35.07 29.98
C ALA A 836 -19.62 35.29 28.58
N SER A 837 -20.03 36.49 28.24
CA SER A 837 -20.70 36.78 26.95
C SER A 837 -19.74 37.21 25.82
N ASN A 838 -18.47 37.41 26.12
CA ASN A 838 -17.41 37.81 25.16
C ASN A 838 -16.02 37.52 25.72
N GLY A 839 -14.98 37.70 24.89
CA GLY A 839 -13.59 37.44 25.27
C GLY A 839 -13.08 38.33 26.41
N LYS A 840 -13.56 39.57 26.52
CA LYS A 840 -13.12 40.49 27.61
C LYS A 840 -13.68 40.02 28.96
N GLU A 841 -14.95 39.61 29.02
CA GLU A 841 -15.54 39.04 30.22
C GLU A 841 -14.85 37.75 30.63
N ALA A 842 -14.46 36.93 29.65
CA ALA A 842 -13.70 35.72 29.90
C ALA A 842 -12.35 35.99 30.55
N LEU A 843 -11.60 36.96 30.04
CA LEU A 843 -10.31 37.39 30.63
C LEU A 843 -10.48 37.92 32.07
N ASN A 844 -11.53 38.70 32.32
CA ASN A 844 -11.82 39.20 33.65
C ASN A 844 -12.19 38.05 34.61
N ALA A 845 -12.98 37.04 34.15
CA ALA A 845 -13.31 35.90 34.96
C ALA A 845 -12.05 35.07 35.31
N LEU A 846 -11.18 34.81 34.32
CA LEU A 846 -9.92 34.07 34.50
C LEU A 846 -8.85 34.80 35.34
N ALA A 847 -8.94 36.13 35.43
CA ALA A 847 -8.08 36.94 36.31
C ALA A 847 -8.57 36.86 37.78
N ASN A 848 -9.88 36.75 38.00
CA ASN A 848 -10.46 36.86 39.36
C ASN A 848 -10.63 35.49 39.99
N ASP A 849 -11.06 34.47 39.23
CA ASP A 849 -11.42 33.15 39.72
C ASP A 849 -10.54 32.04 39.09
N ASN A 850 -10.56 30.87 39.73
CA ASN A 850 -9.92 29.65 39.21
C ASN A 850 -10.92 28.81 38.43
N TYR A 851 -10.55 28.41 37.24
CA TYR A 851 -11.30 27.51 36.39
C TYR A 851 -10.37 26.36 35.95
N ASP A 852 -10.98 25.23 35.68
CA ASP A 852 -10.26 24.01 35.24
C ASP A 852 -10.32 23.83 33.72
N LEU A 853 -11.31 24.45 33.06
CA LEU A 853 -11.49 24.37 31.60
C LEU A 853 -12.31 25.56 31.09
N VAL A 854 -12.05 25.97 29.85
CA VAL A 854 -12.80 27.01 29.12
C VAL A 854 -13.47 26.42 27.89
N LEU A 855 -14.76 26.63 27.70
CA LEU A 855 -15.47 26.47 26.44
C LEU A 855 -15.54 27.83 25.77
N MET A 856 -14.87 28.02 24.64
CA MET A 856 -14.66 29.31 24.00
C MET A 856 -15.30 29.35 22.62
N ASP A 857 -16.31 30.18 22.42
CA ASP A 857 -16.77 30.50 21.07
C ASP A 857 -15.69 31.25 20.29
N ILE A 858 -15.54 30.93 19.03
CA ILE A 858 -14.56 31.60 18.15
C ILE A 858 -15.06 32.99 17.78
N GLN A 859 -16.34 33.09 17.37
CA GLN A 859 -16.91 34.32 16.83
C GLN A 859 -17.79 35.02 17.88
N MET A 860 -17.29 36.07 18.46
CA MET A 860 -17.98 36.87 19.48
C MET A 860 -17.72 38.36 19.26
N PRO A 861 -18.67 39.23 19.66
CA PRO A 861 -18.48 40.68 19.63
C PRO A 861 -17.43 41.14 20.63
N GLU A 862 -16.88 42.30 20.42
CA GLU A 862 -15.87 43.05 21.24
C GLU A 862 -14.49 42.40 21.28
N MET A 863 -14.37 41.10 21.47
CA MET A 863 -13.15 40.32 21.46
C MET A 863 -13.49 38.86 21.04
N ASP A 864 -12.91 38.38 19.97
CA ASP A 864 -13.11 37.05 19.49
C ASP A 864 -12.37 36.00 20.34
N GLY A 865 -12.75 34.71 20.17
CA GLY A 865 -12.16 33.65 20.98
C GLY A 865 -10.69 33.36 20.66
N ILE A 866 -10.22 33.66 19.45
CA ILE A 866 -8.83 33.51 19.06
C ILE A 866 -7.97 34.56 19.72
N GLU A 867 -8.40 35.83 19.69
CA GLU A 867 -7.73 36.94 20.34
C GLU A 867 -7.69 36.73 21.86
N ALA A 868 -8.82 36.35 22.46
CA ALA A 868 -8.90 36.01 23.89
C ALA A 868 -7.93 34.88 24.26
N THR A 869 -7.86 33.80 23.43
CA THR A 869 -6.93 32.70 23.69
C THR A 869 -5.48 33.12 23.63
N ARG A 870 -5.07 33.94 22.66
CA ARG A 870 -3.70 34.50 22.59
C ARG A 870 -3.31 35.30 23.82
N ILE A 871 -4.25 36.08 24.34
CA ILE A 871 -4.05 36.84 25.58
C ILE A 871 -3.96 35.89 26.78
N ILE A 872 -4.81 34.85 26.85
CA ILE A 872 -4.72 33.85 27.93
C ILE A 872 -3.36 33.16 27.93
N ARG A 873 -2.81 32.82 26.75
CA ARG A 873 -1.50 32.13 26.59
C ARG A 873 -0.30 33.09 26.80
N ASN A 874 -0.53 34.39 26.81
CA ASN A 874 0.55 35.36 27.09
C ASN A 874 0.79 35.44 28.61
N HIS A 875 1.96 35.01 29.07
CA HIS A 875 2.37 35.04 30.47
C HIS A 875 2.47 36.44 31.10
N GLU A 876 2.40 37.51 30.32
CA GLU A 876 2.34 38.89 30.81
C GLU A 876 0.91 39.35 31.11
N SER A 877 -0.13 38.56 30.76
CA SER A 877 -1.53 38.87 31.08
C SER A 877 -1.86 38.64 32.55
N ASN A 878 -2.93 39.24 33.02
CA ASN A 878 -3.40 39.07 34.41
C ASN A 878 -4.17 37.76 34.68
N VAL A 879 -4.17 36.82 33.75
CA VAL A 879 -4.85 35.52 33.86
C VAL A 879 -4.09 34.62 34.84
N LYS A 880 -4.78 33.95 35.74
CA LYS A 880 -4.16 33.10 36.78
C LYS A 880 -3.54 31.84 36.26
N ASN A 881 -4.12 31.25 35.21
CA ASN A 881 -3.63 30.01 34.61
C ASN A 881 -3.56 30.15 33.09
N HIS A 882 -2.33 30.34 32.58
CA HIS A 882 -2.07 30.52 31.16
C HIS A 882 -2.17 29.21 30.36
N ASP A 883 -2.03 28.06 31.03
CA ASP A 883 -2.08 26.74 30.45
C ASP A 883 -3.48 26.07 30.57
N ILE A 884 -4.50 26.83 31.04
CA ILE A 884 -5.86 26.31 31.18
C ILE A 884 -6.32 25.67 29.85
N PRO A 885 -6.91 24.44 29.87
CA PRO A 885 -7.48 23.84 28.69
C PRO A 885 -8.60 24.68 28.09
N ILE A 886 -8.52 24.93 26.78
CA ILE A 886 -9.51 25.68 26.02
C ILE A 886 -10.04 24.81 24.91
N ILE A 887 -11.35 24.56 24.89
CA ILE A 887 -12.07 23.88 23.81
C ILE A 887 -12.78 24.94 22.97
N ALA A 888 -12.41 25.07 21.71
CA ALA A 888 -13.09 25.95 20.77
C ALA A 888 -14.50 25.47 20.43
N MET A 889 -15.45 26.38 20.28
CA MET A 889 -16.78 26.11 19.71
C MET A 889 -16.85 26.80 18.34
N THR A 890 -16.94 26.04 17.24
CA THR A 890 -16.86 26.56 15.87
C THR A 890 -18.11 26.24 15.05
N ALA A 891 -18.51 27.18 14.19
CA ALA A 891 -19.64 26.98 13.27
C ALA A 891 -19.31 26.04 12.09
N HIS A 892 -18.03 25.83 11.74
CA HIS A 892 -17.59 25.03 10.62
C HIS A 892 -16.52 24.02 11.08
N ALA A 893 -16.70 22.75 10.75
CA ALA A 893 -15.73 21.68 11.03
C ALA A 893 -14.68 21.53 9.91
N MET A 894 -14.35 22.61 9.17
CA MET A 894 -13.40 22.54 8.09
C MET A 894 -11.95 22.49 8.60
N LYS A 895 -11.09 21.77 7.89
CA LYS A 895 -9.67 21.51 8.26
C LYS A 895 -8.88 22.81 8.59
N GLY A 896 -9.18 23.92 7.93
CA GLY A 896 -8.54 25.23 8.18
C GLY A 896 -8.90 25.86 9.54
N ASP A 897 -10.14 25.71 10.02
CA ASP A 897 -10.58 26.30 11.29
C ASP A 897 -9.94 25.58 12.47
N ARG A 898 -9.80 24.26 12.38
CA ARG A 898 -9.06 23.46 13.37
C ARG A 898 -7.60 23.89 13.51
N GLU A 899 -6.92 24.07 12.40
CA GLU A 899 -5.50 24.45 12.39
C GLU A 899 -5.32 25.84 13.00
N MET A 900 -6.24 26.77 12.74
CA MET A 900 -6.24 28.11 13.27
C MET A 900 -6.45 28.14 14.80
N CYS A 901 -7.39 27.32 15.33
CA CYS A 901 -7.64 27.19 16.77
C CYS A 901 -6.41 26.63 17.51
N LEU A 902 -5.83 25.55 16.97
CA LEU A 902 -4.64 24.92 17.55
C LEU A 902 -3.41 25.85 17.49
N ALA A 903 -3.23 26.59 16.38
CA ALA A 903 -2.17 27.57 16.24
C ALA A 903 -2.33 28.78 17.20
N ALA A 904 -3.56 29.10 17.60
CA ALA A 904 -3.81 30.12 18.63
C ALA A 904 -3.54 29.62 20.06
N GLY A 905 -3.33 28.30 20.25
CA GLY A 905 -3.07 27.72 21.56
C GLY A 905 -4.29 27.05 22.23
N MET A 906 -5.37 26.80 21.50
CA MET A 906 -6.51 26.02 22.00
C MET A 906 -6.16 24.52 22.00
N ASN A 907 -6.80 23.75 22.89
CA ASN A 907 -6.48 22.34 23.13
C ASN A 907 -7.33 21.36 22.33
N ASP A 908 -8.59 21.73 22.03
CA ASP A 908 -9.53 20.94 21.23
C ASP A 908 -10.62 21.86 20.64
N TYR A 909 -11.53 21.32 19.83
CA TYR A 909 -12.63 22.07 19.23
C TYR A 909 -13.92 21.22 19.20
N ALA A 910 -15.08 21.86 19.30
CA ALA A 910 -16.41 21.25 19.14
C ALA A 910 -17.19 22.00 18.05
N SER A 911 -17.87 21.27 17.17
CA SER A 911 -18.67 21.88 16.10
C SER A 911 -20.05 22.33 16.60
N LYS A 912 -20.53 23.46 16.13
CA LYS A 912 -21.93 23.89 16.26
C LYS A 912 -22.75 23.32 15.09
N PRO A 913 -23.96 22.74 15.29
CA PRO A 913 -24.70 22.66 16.55
C PRO A 913 -24.08 21.65 17.52
N ILE A 914 -23.94 22.03 18.78
CA ILE A 914 -23.26 21.27 19.81
C ILE A 914 -24.03 19.97 20.09
N GLN A 915 -23.36 18.86 19.83
CA GLN A 915 -23.88 17.53 20.20
C GLN A 915 -23.48 17.23 21.65
N PRO A 916 -24.45 16.91 22.53
CA PRO A 916 -24.19 16.72 23.97
C PRO A 916 -23.12 15.65 24.25
N GLN A 917 -23.15 14.54 23.52
CA GLN A 917 -22.22 13.43 23.71
C GLN A 917 -20.80 13.78 23.25
N GLU A 918 -20.68 14.51 22.13
CA GLU A 918 -19.37 14.97 21.62
C GLU A 918 -18.71 15.97 22.59
N LEU A 919 -19.48 16.96 23.04
CA LEU A 919 -18.98 17.95 24.02
C LEU A 919 -18.54 17.25 25.30
N PHE A 920 -19.35 16.34 25.79
CA PHE A 920 -19.07 15.57 27.00
C PHE A 920 -17.76 14.78 26.90
N ASN A 921 -17.54 14.08 25.80
CA ASN A 921 -16.31 13.30 25.57
C ASN A 921 -15.06 14.20 25.52
N LYS A 922 -15.18 15.38 24.91
CA LYS A 922 -14.07 16.35 24.85
C LYS A 922 -13.75 16.96 26.21
N LEU A 923 -14.76 17.28 26.99
CA LEU A 923 -14.62 17.74 28.39
C LEU A 923 -13.85 16.71 29.23
N GLU A 924 -14.32 15.47 29.24
CA GLU A 924 -13.70 14.37 30.00
C GLU A 924 -12.23 14.18 29.59
N LYS A 925 -11.96 14.25 28.29
CA LYS A 925 -10.60 14.12 27.73
C LYS A 925 -9.67 15.22 28.27
N GLN A 926 -10.10 16.48 28.21
CA GLN A 926 -9.25 17.60 28.64
C GLN A 926 -9.08 17.63 30.17
N ILE A 927 -10.13 17.35 30.92
CA ILE A 927 -10.10 17.28 32.40
C ILE A 927 -9.17 16.16 32.88
N SER A 928 -9.20 15.00 32.19
CA SER A 928 -8.31 13.90 32.53
C SER A 928 -6.84 14.19 32.25
N LEU A 929 -6.54 15.05 31.28
CA LEU A 929 -5.20 15.54 30.98
C LEU A 929 -4.69 16.53 32.03
N THR A 930 -5.57 17.42 32.51
CA THR A 930 -5.21 18.48 33.49
C THR A 930 -5.02 17.91 34.90
N ALA A 931 -5.84 16.94 35.33
CA ALA A 931 -5.67 16.26 36.62
C ALA A 931 -4.31 15.54 36.76
N ARG A 932 -3.70 15.21 35.61
CA ARG A 932 -2.37 14.55 35.53
C ARG A 932 -1.18 15.53 35.60
N SER A 933 -1.42 16.82 35.36
CA SER A 933 -0.34 17.83 35.42
C SER A 933 -0.20 18.51 36.80
N THR A 934 -1.14 18.22 37.74
CA THR A 934 -1.17 18.80 39.09
C THR A 934 -0.77 17.79 40.19
N GLU A 935 -0.59 16.53 39.88
CA GLU A 935 0.03 15.48 40.73
C GLU A 935 1.49 15.19 40.27
#